data_723d044b3d92e8b737b3c8c3ce6e275b
#
_entry.id   723d044b3d92e8b737b3c8c3ce6e275b
#
_cell.length_a   1.000
_cell.length_b   1.000
_cell.length_c   1.000
_cell.angle_alpha   90.00
_cell.angle_beta   90.00
_cell.angle_gamma   90.00
#
_symmetry.space_group_name_H-M   'P 1'
#
loop_
_entity.id
_entity.type
_entity.pdbx_description
1 polymer ?
#
loop_
_entity_poly.entity_id
_entity_poly.type
_entity_poly.pdbx_seq_one_letter_code
_entity_poly.pdbx_strand_id
1 'polypeptide(L)'
;MIMFKQILSICLVSISFAYNVHAQANNKDSVIREKTAFQTSSPWRPEIDVRSDIAIVYGAGDRANMTFEQRVKSWRDRGYITQFMTGIAWGSYDDYFLGKWDGKNHLGDGQVTQKGDTIWHGRNIPYVVPVASFIEYMKTGVVKKVIDAGITTIFLEEPEFWARGGYSRPFKEEWQKYYGFPWRPQHESPENTYLSSKLKYQLYYNAIKEVSSYAKEYGKSKGLEIKVFIPTHSLVNYSSWRIVSPEASLASLPGIDGYIAQVWTGTSREPTFYNGLKKERVFENAFLEYGSMVSMTAPTKRKLYFLTDPIEDWPRDWQDYKQNYQATFTAKLLYPMVADYEVMPWPERIYTRPYKLANSEERVLIPRYYSTQMQVMVNALNNMPLSSNRISGSKGIGVLMSNSLMFQRFPTHNGFEDPQFSIFYGQTFPLLKLGVPVETVHMENLTYAATLKDIKVLVVSYSNMKPGSAQVHQDLADWVKKGGVLIYCGKDDDPYQTVMEWWNTKDNHFAAPSEHLFQLLNIKPGSEEKFKVGKGTVYVLRNNPKDFVMEANASGHFVDVVKQAYEKDAKAGKLLYKNSFYVQRGPYDIVSVMDESINNEPYTIHGPVIDLFDPELPVLTTKSITPGHQALLYNVGRVANKKQPQVLASASRIYEEVVKPNSYSFVSKSPINTTNSVRILLPAEPKAAILTDSKGEKLAGVKSSWDATSHTYYLGFENSPDGTKVEISW
;
A
#
# COMPACT_ATOMS: atom_id res chain seq x y z
N MET A 1 -9.97 58.77 49.27
CA MET A 1 -9.37 59.67 48.28
C MET A 1 -9.26 58.93 46.97
N ILE A 2 -10.21 59.15 46.12
CA ILE A 2 -10.37 59.08 44.66
C ILE A 2 -9.90 57.81 44.00
N MET A 3 -10.73 56.85 43.79
CA MET A 3 -11.58 56.30 42.71
C MET A 3 -11.29 56.81 41.32
N PHE A 4 -10.95 55.83 40.40
CA PHE A 4 -11.40 55.92 39.03
C PHE A 4 -11.79 54.51 38.52
N LYS A 5 -13.09 54.36 38.25
CA LYS A 5 -13.70 53.28 37.48
C LYS A 5 -13.51 53.60 35.99
N GLN A 6 -13.10 52.63 35.20
CA GLN A 6 -13.31 52.65 33.75
C GLN A 6 -14.18 51.49 33.33
N ILE A 7 -15.32 51.84 32.78
CA ILE A 7 -16.30 50.98 32.13
C ILE A 7 -15.81 50.72 30.71
N LEU A 8 -15.70 49.46 30.33
CA LEU A 8 -15.39 49.06 28.96
C LEU A 8 -16.71 48.75 28.25
N SER A 9 -17.13 49.64 27.33
CA SER A 9 -18.24 49.41 26.39
C SER A 9 -17.82 48.47 25.30
N ILE A 10 -18.54 47.34 25.17
CA ILE A 10 -18.42 46.42 24.03
C ILE A 10 -19.34 46.93 22.91
N CYS A 11 -18.77 47.46 21.84
CA CYS A 11 -19.46 47.69 20.58
C CYS A 11 -19.47 46.41 19.76
N LEU A 12 -20.64 45.78 19.61
CA LEU A 12 -20.90 44.78 18.56
C LEU A 12 -20.99 45.48 17.21
N VAL A 13 -20.02 45.26 16.34
CA VAL A 13 -20.13 45.64 14.94
C VAL A 13 -20.58 44.41 14.15
N SER A 14 -21.84 44.43 13.72
CA SER A 14 -22.40 43.46 12.79
C SER A 14 -21.88 43.78 11.38
N ILE A 15 -20.96 42.99 10.87
CA ILE A 15 -20.53 43.10 9.48
C ILE A 15 -21.38 42.15 8.64
N SER A 16 -22.32 42.72 7.91
CA SER A 16 -23.09 42.05 6.86
C SER A 16 -22.20 41.85 5.65
N PHE A 17 -21.78 40.64 5.35
CA PHE A 17 -21.14 40.31 4.12
C PHE A 17 -22.18 40.15 2.99
N ALA A 18 -22.28 41.18 2.16
CA ALA A 18 -22.97 41.06 0.88
C ALA A 18 -22.08 40.27 -0.07
N TYR A 19 -22.50 39.07 -0.48
CA TYR A 19 -21.84 38.30 -1.55
C TYR A 19 -22.12 38.97 -2.88
N ASN A 20 -21.16 39.72 -3.38
CA ASN A 20 -21.09 40.11 -4.79
C ASN A 20 -20.59 38.93 -5.58
N VAL A 21 -21.49 38.24 -6.30
CA VAL A 21 -21.14 37.25 -7.31
C VAL A 21 -20.60 38.00 -8.53
N HIS A 22 -19.31 38.31 -8.54
CA HIS A 22 -18.59 38.64 -9.75
C HIS A 22 -18.08 37.33 -10.35
N ALA A 23 -18.50 37.04 -11.60
CA ALA A 23 -17.88 36.00 -12.41
C ALA A 23 -16.42 36.41 -12.68
N GLN A 24 -15.51 36.05 -11.80
CA GLN A 24 -14.08 36.04 -12.08
C GLN A 24 -13.79 34.82 -12.92
N ALA A 25 -13.33 35.07 -14.16
CA ALA A 25 -12.54 34.10 -14.90
C ALA A 25 -11.30 33.78 -14.03
N ASN A 26 -11.39 32.74 -13.24
CA ASN A 26 -10.28 32.28 -12.43
C ASN A 26 -9.27 31.59 -13.36
N ASN A 27 -8.31 32.34 -13.84
CA ASN A 27 -6.98 31.84 -14.12
C ASN A 27 -6.37 31.52 -12.74
N LYS A 28 -6.86 30.45 -12.10
CA LYS A 28 -6.18 29.88 -10.95
C LYS A 28 -4.94 29.21 -11.50
N ASP A 29 -3.79 29.76 -11.16
CA ASP A 29 -2.55 29.00 -11.06
C ASP A 29 -2.93 27.61 -10.57
N SER A 30 -2.71 26.61 -11.40
CA SER A 30 -3.03 25.23 -11.06
C SER A 30 -2.23 24.91 -9.81
N VAL A 31 -2.91 24.80 -8.67
CA VAL A 31 -2.27 24.29 -7.44
C VAL A 31 -1.61 22.98 -7.83
N ILE A 32 -0.29 22.97 -7.85
CA ILE A 32 0.50 21.78 -8.18
C ILE A 32 0.10 20.72 -7.17
N ARG A 33 -0.63 19.70 -7.63
CA ARG A 33 -1.05 18.59 -6.79
C ARG A 33 0.01 17.50 -6.87
N GLU A 34 0.53 17.05 -5.74
CA GLU A 34 1.42 15.89 -5.62
C GLU A 34 0.67 14.70 -5.01
N LYS A 35 -0.50 14.39 -5.58
CA LYS A 35 -1.41 13.39 -5.02
C LYS A 35 -1.33 12.05 -5.75
N THR A 36 -1.18 12.07 -7.06
CA THR A 36 -1.18 10.86 -7.88
C THR A 36 0.08 10.78 -8.73
N ALA A 37 0.61 9.56 -8.86
CA ALA A 37 1.83 9.26 -9.59
C ALA A 37 1.65 8.02 -10.47
N PHE A 38 2.52 7.84 -11.45
CA PHE A 38 2.79 6.56 -12.11
C PHE A 38 4.28 6.46 -12.39
N GLN A 39 4.80 5.24 -12.51
CA GLN A 39 6.21 5.03 -12.84
C GLN A 39 6.38 4.51 -14.27
N THR A 40 7.48 4.92 -14.92
CA THR A 40 7.85 4.47 -16.25
C THR A 40 9.35 4.64 -16.51
N SER A 41 9.97 3.72 -17.25
CA SER A 41 11.32 3.92 -17.77
C SER A 41 11.35 4.57 -19.15
N SER A 42 10.20 4.70 -19.81
CA SER A 42 10.06 5.27 -21.17
C SER A 42 10.05 6.80 -21.16
N PRO A 43 10.51 7.46 -22.24
CA PRO A 43 10.13 8.84 -22.51
C PRO A 43 8.62 8.94 -22.73
N TRP A 44 8.08 10.16 -22.70
CA TRP A 44 6.67 10.38 -22.99
C TRP A 44 6.27 9.82 -24.37
N ARG A 45 5.13 9.15 -24.37
CA ARG A 45 4.44 8.68 -25.58
C ARG A 45 2.93 8.81 -25.39
N PRO A 46 2.15 9.04 -26.45
CA PRO A 46 0.71 9.27 -26.35
C PRO A 46 -0.08 8.06 -25.82
N GLU A 47 0.44 6.83 -25.99
CA GLU A 47 -0.21 5.60 -25.52
C GLU A 47 -0.12 5.41 -24.01
N ILE A 48 0.80 6.09 -23.34
CA ILE A 48 1.08 5.93 -21.91
C ILE A 48 0.84 7.21 -21.09
N ASP A 49 0.13 8.17 -21.66
CA ASP A 49 -0.19 9.46 -21.04
C ASP A 49 -1.39 9.35 -20.09
N VAL A 50 -1.22 8.66 -18.97
CA VAL A 50 -2.30 8.29 -18.03
C VAL A 50 -2.86 9.44 -17.17
N ARG A 51 -2.29 10.65 -17.30
CA ARG A 51 -2.78 11.87 -16.64
C ARG A 51 -2.91 11.81 -15.11
N SER A 52 -1.83 11.37 -14.43
CA SER A 52 -1.61 11.65 -13.01
C SER A 52 -0.94 13.03 -12.80
N ASP A 53 -0.67 13.41 -11.55
CA ASP A 53 0.08 14.64 -11.25
C ASP A 53 1.59 14.46 -11.52
N ILE A 54 2.12 13.28 -11.22
CA ILE A 54 3.54 12.96 -11.19
C ILE A 54 3.86 11.85 -12.18
N ALA A 55 4.95 12.02 -12.94
CA ALA A 55 5.63 10.95 -13.66
C ALA A 55 6.94 10.61 -12.95
N ILE A 56 7.03 9.39 -12.43
CA ILE A 56 8.23 8.86 -11.77
C ILE A 56 9.07 8.19 -12.84
N VAL A 57 10.21 8.82 -13.20
CA VAL A 57 11.14 8.32 -14.20
C VAL A 57 12.07 7.29 -13.57
N TYR A 58 11.96 6.03 -14.03
CA TYR A 58 12.69 4.90 -13.46
C TYR A 58 14.08 4.74 -14.08
N GLY A 59 15.10 4.58 -13.20
CA GLY A 59 16.50 4.36 -13.55
C GLY A 59 17.22 5.57 -14.15
N ALA A 60 18.45 5.82 -13.72
CA ALA A 60 19.29 6.95 -14.13
C ALA A 60 20.08 6.72 -15.43
N GLY A 61 20.02 5.52 -16.02
CA GLY A 61 20.70 5.17 -17.27
C GLY A 61 19.94 5.66 -18.51
N ASP A 62 20.59 5.58 -19.66
CA ASP A 62 19.99 5.91 -20.96
C ASP A 62 18.99 4.82 -21.38
N ARG A 63 17.88 5.23 -21.98
CA ARG A 63 16.81 4.36 -22.48
C ARG A 63 16.21 4.92 -23.75
N ALA A 64 15.83 4.04 -24.70
CA ALA A 64 15.21 4.42 -25.96
C ALA A 64 16.00 5.53 -26.72
N ASN A 65 17.34 5.45 -26.72
CA ASN A 65 18.26 6.42 -27.30
C ASN A 65 18.14 7.85 -26.70
N MET A 66 17.63 7.95 -25.47
CA MET A 66 17.54 9.21 -24.73
C MET A 66 18.30 9.08 -23.40
N THR A 67 18.97 10.19 -22.99
CA THR A 67 19.57 10.31 -21.68
C THR A 67 18.49 10.41 -20.60
N PHE A 68 18.88 10.23 -19.34
CA PHE A 68 17.96 10.42 -18.21
C PHE A 68 17.30 11.82 -18.22
N GLU A 69 18.09 12.86 -18.46
CA GLU A 69 17.64 14.27 -18.51
C GLU A 69 16.63 14.51 -19.65
N GLN A 70 16.86 13.88 -20.80
CA GLN A 70 15.93 13.96 -21.96
C GLN A 70 14.61 13.27 -21.65
N ARG A 71 14.64 12.10 -20.98
CA ARG A 71 13.42 11.41 -20.54
C ARG A 71 12.64 12.25 -19.53
N VAL A 72 13.30 12.79 -18.52
CA VAL A 72 12.71 13.72 -17.55
C VAL A 72 12.07 14.92 -18.26
N LYS A 73 12.80 15.54 -19.18
CA LYS A 73 12.30 16.69 -19.94
C LYS A 73 11.05 16.35 -20.76
N SER A 74 11.01 15.17 -21.40
CA SER A 74 9.86 14.76 -22.22
C SER A 74 8.54 14.71 -21.43
N TRP A 75 8.60 14.34 -20.16
CA TRP A 75 7.45 14.34 -19.25
C TRP A 75 7.12 15.74 -18.71
N ARG A 76 8.15 16.55 -18.38
CA ARG A 76 7.94 17.95 -17.95
C ARG A 76 7.26 18.80 -19.02
N ASP A 77 7.63 18.62 -20.28
CA ASP A 77 7.05 19.34 -21.42
C ASP A 77 5.54 19.02 -21.60
N ARG A 78 5.04 17.91 -20.99
CA ARG A 78 3.63 17.54 -20.99
C ARG A 78 2.88 17.97 -19.72
N GLY A 79 3.55 18.73 -18.84
CA GLY A 79 2.96 19.30 -17.62
C GLY A 79 2.99 18.39 -16.39
N TYR A 80 3.79 17.30 -16.40
CA TYR A 80 3.98 16.45 -15.23
C TYR A 80 5.04 17.02 -14.28
N ILE A 81 4.81 16.83 -12.98
CA ILE A 81 5.88 16.88 -11.98
C ILE A 81 6.73 15.62 -12.20
N THR A 82 8.05 15.79 -12.35
CA THR A 82 8.93 14.64 -12.55
C THR A 82 9.68 14.30 -11.28
N GLN A 83 9.66 13.02 -10.93
CA GLN A 83 10.37 12.43 -9.80
C GLN A 83 11.19 11.24 -10.29
N PHE A 84 12.01 10.63 -9.44
CA PHE A 84 12.92 9.56 -9.82
C PHE A 84 12.74 8.33 -8.93
N MET A 85 12.83 7.13 -9.51
CA MET A 85 12.83 5.85 -8.81
C MET A 85 13.94 4.94 -9.32
N THR A 86 14.51 4.14 -8.42
CA THR A 86 15.40 3.03 -8.75
C THR A 86 15.38 1.98 -7.64
N GLY A 87 15.62 0.73 -7.95
CA GLY A 87 15.81 -0.31 -6.93
C GLY A 87 17.05 -0.07 -6.09
N ILE A 88 16.98 -0.31 -4.79
CA ILE A 88 18.16 -0.28 -3.90
C ILE A 88 18.83 -1.66 -3.79
N ALA A 89 18.09 -2.71 -4.08
CA ALA A 89 18.59 -4.08 -4.06
C ALA A 89 18.94 -4.64 -5.44
N TRP A 90 18.49 -3.99 -6.50
CA TRP A 90 18.66 -4.40 -7.89
C TRP A 90 18.49 -3.19 -8.82
N GLY A 91 18.99 -3.31 -10.05
CA GLY A 91 18.84 -2.23 -11.04
C GLY A 91 19.77 -2.43 -12.23
N SER A 92 19.57 -1.63 -13.28
CA SER A 92 20.46 -1.62 -14.46
C SER A 92 21.74 -0.84 -14.12
N TYR A 93 22.61 -1.43 -13.33
CA TYR A 93 23.85 -0.85 -12.81
C TYR A 93 25.09 -1.48 -13.51
N ASP A 94 25.01 -1.61 -14.85
CA ASP A 94 26.10 -2.19 -15.65
C ASP A 94 27.43 -1.46 -15.50
N ASP A 95 27.39 -0.16 -15.23
CA ASP A 95 28.60 0.65 -14.98
C ASP A 95 29.28 0.25 -13.67
N TYR A 96 28.53 -0.06 -12.63
CA TYR A 96 29.04 -0.61 -11.39
C TYR A 96 29.52 -2.06 -11.58
N PHE A 97 28.64 -2.94 -12.03
CA PHE A 97 28.94 -4.36 -12.11
C PHE A 97 30.10 -4.69 -13.05
N LEU A 98 30.21 -3.98 -14.19
CA LEU A 98 31.24 -4.24 -15.19
C LEU A 98 32.49 -3.35 -15.03
N GLY A 99 32.60 -2.60 -13.96
CA GLY A 99 33.78 -1.83 -13.60
C GLY A 99 33.99 -0.53 -14.36
N LYS A 100 32.96 0.02 -14.98
CA LYS A 100 33.06 1.33 -15.65
C LYS A 100 33.07 2.51 -14.67
N TRP A 101 32.53 2.31 -13.49
CA TRP A 101 32.42 3.35 -12.49
C TRP A 101 33.76 3.62 -11.74
N ASP A 102 34.45 2.58 -11.27
CA ASP A 102 35.68 2.69 -10.47
C ASP A 102 36.85 1.83 -10.96
N GLY A 103 36.70 1.20 -12.10
CA GLY A 103 37.72 0.31 -12.70
C GLY A 103 37.72 -1.11 -12.14
N LYS A 104 36.78 -1.51 -11.23
CA LYS A 104 36.71 -2.82 -10.60
C LYS A 104 35.42 -3.54 -10.99
N ASN A 105 35.53 -4.84 -11.28
CA ASN A 105 34.35 -5.69 -11.51
C ASN A 105 33.67 -6.04 -10.20
N HIS A 106 32.38 -5.70 -10.07
CA HIS A 106 31.54 -5.90 -8.89
C HIS A 106 30.47 -6.99 -9.05
N LEU A 107 30.53 -7.84 -10.06
CA LEU A 107 29.59 -8.95 -10.20
C LEU A 107 29.58 -9.89 -8.99
N GLY A 108 30.71 -9.98 -8.29
CA GLY A 108 30.86 -10.73 -7.04
C GLY A 108 30.06 -10.19 -5.87
N ASP A 109 29.54 -8.95 -5.94
CA ASP A 109 28.71 -8.34 -4.89
C ASP A 109 27.24 -8.82 -4.95
N GLY A 110 26.91 -9.72 -5.87
CA GLY A 110 25.59 -10.34 -5.98
C GLY A 110 25.24 -11.22 -4.78
N GLN A 111 23.94 -11.32 -4.50
CA GLN A 111 23.40 -12.29 -3.56
C GLN A 111 23.53 -13.71 -4.17
N VAL A 112 24.05 -14.66 -3.41
CA VAL A 112 24.36 -16.02 -3.87
C VAL A 112 23.67 -17.05 -2.99
N THR A 113 23.10 -18.09 -3.60
CA THR A 113 22.47 -19.23 -2.93
C THR A 113 23.51 -20.20 -2.36
N GLN A 114 23.05 -21.18 -1.58
CA GLN A 114 23.89 -22.28 -1.06
C GLN A 114 24.61 -23.07 -2.17
N LYS A 115 24.00 -23.17 -3.35
CA LYS A 115 24.57 -23.88 -4.51
C LYS A 115 25.63 -23.08 -5.28
N GLY A 116 25.83 -21.81 -4.91
CA GLY A 116 26.72 -20.90 -5.61
C GLY A 116 26.06 -20.09 -6.74
N ASP A 117 24.75 -20.27 -6.96
CA ASP A 117 24.02 -19.54 -8.01
C ASP A 117 23.75 -18.11 -7.59
N THR A 118 24.01 -17.15 -8.48
CA THR A 118 23.58 -15.75 -8.29
C THR A 118 22.07 -15.64 -8.35
N ILE A 119 21.50 -14.84 -7.46
CA ILE A 119 20.06 -14.54 -7.46
C ILE A 119 19.83 -13.32 -8.37
N TRP A 120 19.04 -13.53 -9.41
CA TRP A 120 18.76 -12.54 -10.44
C TRP A 120 17.34 -11.97 -10.29
N HIS A 121 17.21 -10.66 -10.36
CA HIS A 121 15.93 -9.98 -10.53
C HIS A 121 15.44 -10.08 -11.99
N GLY A 122 16.35 -9.94 -12.93
CA GLY A 122 16.10 -10.05 -14.36
C GLY A 122 17.36 -10.46 -15.09
N ARG A 123 17.31 -10.50 -16.42
CA ARG A 123 18.48 -10.88 -17.23
C ARG A 123 19.65 -9.92 -16.96
N ASN A 124 20.73 -10.46 -16.42
CA ASN A 124 21.97 -9.72 -16.06
C ASN A 124 21.76 -8.64 -14.97
N ILE A 125 20.70 -8.73 -14.18
CA ILE A 125 20.44 -7.82 -13.06
C ILE A 125 20.48 -8.64 -11.77
N PRO A 126 21.64 -8.73 -11.06
CA PRO A 126 21.72 -9.46 -9.80
C PRO A 126 21.06 -8.65 -8.66
N TYR A 127 20.50 -9.38 -7.69
CA TYR A 127 20.26 -8.76 -6.37
C TYR A 127 21.59 -8.55 -5.67
N VAL A 128 21.77 -7.39 -5.05
CA VAL A 128 23.05 -6.93 -4.50
C VAL A 128 23.15 -7.22 -3.01
N VAL A 129 24.33 -7.57 -2.53
CA VAL A 129 24.70 -7.42 -1.13
C VAL A 129 25.15 -5.95 -0.95
N PRO A 130 24.50 -5.13 -0.13
CA PRO A 130 24.79 -3.69 -0.06
C PRO A 130 26.09 -3.42 0.75
N VAL A 131 27.21 -3.71 0.12
CA VAL A 131 28.56 -3.43 0.62
C VAL A 131 28.92 -1.96 0.43
N ALA A 132 30.00 -1.51 1.07
CA ALA A 132 30.43 -0.11 1.07
C ALA A 132 30.64 0.47 -0.34
N SER A 133 31.20 -0.31 -1.29
CA SER A 133 31.37 0.12 -2.68
C SER A 133 30.04 0.37 -3.38
N PHE A 134 29.05 -0.49 -3.16
CA PHE A 134 27.70 -0.31 -3.73
C PHE A 134 26.98 0.89 -3.13
N ILE A 135 27.08 1.08 -1.82
CA ILE A 135 26.52 2.27 -1.15
C ILE A 135 27.13 3.55 -1.70
N GLU A 136 28.44 3.58 -1.91
CA GLU A 136 29.13 4.74 -2.49
C GLU A 136 28.74 4.97 -3.96
N TYR A 137 28.56 3.90 -4.73
CA TYR A 137 28.01 3.99 -6.09
C TYR A 137 26.61 4.59 -6.09
N MET A 138 25.73 4.12 -5.20
CA MET A 138 24.38 4.67 -5.09
C MET A 138 24.37 6.18 -4.77
N LYS A 139 25.28 6.62 -3.91
CA LYS A 139 25.45 8.04 -3.57
C LYS A 139 25.95 8.86 -4.78
N THR A 140 27.08 8.47 -5.33
CA THR A 140 27.84 9.31 -6.29
C THR A 140 27.48 9.03 -7.75
N GLY A 141 27.21 7.79 -8.09
CA GLY A 141 26.84 7.36 -9.45
C GLY A 141 25.36 7.56 -9.78
N VAL A 142 24.47 7.44 -8.79
CA VAL A 142 23.03 7.51 -9.00
C VAL A 142 22.42 8.78 -8.39
N VAL A 143 22.38 8.89 -7.07
CA VAL A 143 21.66 9.97 -6.36
C VAL A 143 22.20 11.35 -6.71
N LYS A 144 23.50 11.52 -6.76
CA LYS A 144 24.12 12.78 -7.18
C LYS A 144 23.69 13.22 -8.57
N LYS A 145 23.75 12.30 -9.56
CA LYS A 145 23.35 12.57 -10.94
C LYS A 145 21.89 13.03 -11.03
N VAL A 146 21.01 12.37 -10.29
CA VAL A 146 19.57 12.64 -10.26
C VAL A 146 19.27 14.02 -9.65
N ILE A 147 19.93 14.38 -8.56
CA ILE A 147 19.77 15.70 -7.93
C ILE A 147 20.33 16.80 -8.85
N ASP A 148 21.48 16.56 -9.50
CA ASP A 148 22.06 17.51 -10.47
C ASP A 148 21.15 17.74 -11.69
N ALA A 149 20.29 16.75 -12.05
CA ALA A 149 19.23 16.89 -13.06
C ALA A 149 17.96 17.65 -12.57
N GLY A 150 18.00 18.17 -11.34
CA GLY A 150 16.93 18.98 -10.75
C GLY A 150 15.73 18.16 -10.25
N ILE A 151 15.95 16.90 -9.88
CA ILE A 151 14.96 16.06 -9.19
C ILE A 151 15.05 16.30 -7.68
N THR A 152 13.91 16.51 -7.04
CA THR A 152 13.81 16.76 -5.59
C THR A 152 13.14 15.64 -4.80
N THR A 153 12.59 14.63 -5.48
CA THR A 153 12.01 13.46 -4.82
C THR A 153 12.57 12.17 -5.41
N ILE A 154 13.13 11.34 -4.54
CA ILE A 154 13.83 10.10 -4.89
C ILE A 154 13.13 8.93 -4.20
N PHE A 155 12.85 7.88 -4.96
CA PHE A 155 12.30 6.64 -4.49
C PHE A 155 13.39 5.55 -4.57
N LEU A 156 13.71 4.95 -3.42
CA LEU A 156 14.64 3.82 -3.28
C LEU A 156 13.80 2.56 -3.08
N GLU A 157 13.58 1.84 -4.17
CA GLU A 157 12.63 0.74 -4.24
C GLU A 157 13.22 -0.57 -3.73
N GLU A 158 12.38 -1.35 -3.04
CA GLU A 158 12.56 -2.76 -2.70
C GLU A 158 13.92 -3.10 -2.06
N PRO A 159 14.15 -2.75 -0.78
CA PRO A 159 15.36 -3.15 -0.05
C PRO A 159 15.31 -4.66 0.30
N GLU A 160 15.47 -5.51 -0.70
CA GLU A 160 15.22 -6.95 -0.68
C GLU A 160 16.48 -7.79 -0.50
N PHE A 161 16.56 -8.51 0.59
CA PHE A 161 17.53 -9.59 0.71
C PHE A 161 16.79 -10.95 0.71
N TRP A 162 17.00 -11.74 -0.32
CA TRP A 162 16.38 -13.07 -0.41
C TRP A 162 16.88 -13.98 0.71
N ALA A 163 15.97 -14.63 1.43
CA ALA A 163 16.33 -15.51 2.54
C ALA A 163 17.25 -16.65 2.09
N ARG A 164 17.09 -17.15 0.83
CA ARG A 164 17.97 -18.17 0.23
C ARG A 164 19.38 -17.67 -0.11
N GLY A 165 19.60 -16.35 -0.12
CA GLY A 165 20.93 -15.73 -0.26
C GLY A 165 21.75 -15.81 1.02
N GLY A 166 22.96 -15.19 1.02
CA GLY A 166 23.84 -15.15 2.20
C GLY A 166 25.04 -16.08 2.14
N TYR A 167 25.39 -16.57 0.95
CA TYR A 167 26.54 -17.46 0.73
C TYR A 167 27.68 -16.82 -0.06
N SER A 168 27.48 -15.59 -0.59
CA SER A 168 28.52 -14.85 -1.31
C SER A 168 29.67 -14.44 -0.39
N ARG A 169 30.85 -14.23 -0.98
CA ARG A 169 32.02 -13.76 -0.24
C ARG A 169 31.76 -12.41 0.47
N PRO A 170 31.18 -11.39 -0.16
CA PRO A 170 30.88 -10.13 0.50
C PRO A 170 29.98 -10.29 1.74
N PHE A 171 28.95 -11.14 1.65
CA PHE A 171 28.08 -11.39 2.80
C PHE A 171 28.83 -12.03 3.97
N LYS A 172 29.76 -12.96 3.70
CA LYS A 172 30.59 -13.60 4.74
C LYS A 172 31.54 -12.60 5.40
N GLU A 173 32.06 -11.65 4.62
CA GLU A 173 32.92 -10.58 5.13
C GLU A 173 32.10 -9.61 6.03
N GLU A 174 30.89 -9.24 5.61
CA GLU A 174 29.98 -8.41 6.42
C GLU A 174 29.53 -9.14 7.70
N TRP A 175 29.32 -10.47 7.64
CA TRP A 175 29.03 -11.27 8.84
C TRP A 175 30.16 -11.19 9.87
N GLN A 176 31.41 -11.39 9.42
CA GLN A 176 32.59 -11.30 10.31
C GLN A 176 32.71 -9.91 10.94
N LYS A 177 32.44 -8.85 10.18
CA LYS A 177 32.44 -7.47 10.71
C LYS A 177 31.33 -7.24 11.75
N TYR A 178 30.14 -7.75 11.48
CA TYR A 178 28.97 -7.48 12.33
C TYR A 178 28.97 -8.29 13.62
N TYR A 179 29.27 -9.60 13.54
CA TYR A 179 29.21 -10.51 14.69
C TYR A 179 30.55 -10.71 15.39
N GLY A 180 31.67 -10.39 14.78
CA GLY A 180 33.01 -10.60 15.35
C GLY A 180 33.49 -12.06 15.36
N PHE A 181 32.78 -12.98 14.72
CA PHE A 181 33.14 -14.39 14.59
C PHE A 181 32.92 -14.92 13.16
N PRO A 182 33.57 -16.05 12.78
CA PRO A 182 33.48 -16.59 11.44
C PRO A 182 32.04 -16.87 11.01
N TRP A 183 31.76 -16.66 9.72
CA TRP A 183 30.47 -16.95 9.12
C TRP A 183 30.04 -18.40 9.34
N ARG A 184 28.74 -18.58 9.63
CA ARG A 184 28.09 -19.87 9.82
C ARG A 184 26.99 -20.06 8.80
N PRO A 185 26.94 -21.23 8.09
CA PRO A 185 25.90 -21.48 7.10
C PRO A 185 24.50 -21.52 7.72
N GLN A 186 23.59 -20.76 7.16
CA GLN A 186 22.22 -20.62 7.69
C GLN A 186 21.42 -21.94 7.71
N HIS A 187 21.73 -22.90 6.84
CA HIS A 187 21.04 -24.19 6.77
C HIS A 187 21.45 -25.20 7.86
N GLU A 188 22.50 -24.91 8.63
CA GLU A 188 23.02 -25.86 9.63
C GLU A 188 22.26 -25.79 10.96
N SER A 189 21.66 -24.65 11.30
CA SER A 189 20.90 -24.52 12.54
C SER A 189 19.87 -23.38 12.49
N PRO A 190 18.82 -23.45 13.33
CA PRO A 190 17.87 -22.35 13.52
C PRO A 190 18.55 -21.03 13.93
N GLU A 191 19.54 -21.08 14.81
CA GLU A 191 20.32 -19.92 15.23
C GLU A 191 21.03 -19.27 14.05
N ASN A 192 21.71 -20.05 13.20
CA ASN A 192 22.42 -19.51 12.04
C ASN A 192 21.43 -18.90 11.02
N THR A 193 20.25 -19.49 10.85
CA THR A 193 19.16 -18.91 10.03
C THR A 193 18.74 -17.54 10.55
N TYR A 194 18.47 -17.45 11.85
CA TYR A 194 18.03 -16.21 12.48
C TYR A 194 19.08 -15.11 12.38
N LEU A 195 20.32 -15.42 12.75
CA LEU A 195 21.45 -14.49 12.65
C LEU A 195 21.71 -14.03 11.21
N SER A 196 21.63 -14.96 10.24
CA SER A 196 21.78 -14.62 8.82
C SER A 196 20.71 -13.62 8.36
N SER A 197 19.46 -13.85 8.73
CA SER A 197 18.36 -12.94 8.38
C SER A 197 18.47 -11.59 9.10
N LYS A 198 18.89 -11.58 10.37
CA LYS A 198 19.15 -10.34 11.12
C LYS A 198 20.25 -9.51 10.47
N LEU A 199 21.32 -10.14 9.97
CA LEU A 199 22.36 -9.41 9.22
C LEU A 199 21.82 -8.86 7.91
N LYS A 200 21.05 -9.64 7.13
CA LYS A 200 20.43 -9.18 5.87
C LYS A 200 19.56 -7.93 6.08
N TYR A 201 18.75 -7.96 7.13
CA TYR A 201 17.97 -6.81 7.59
C TYR A 201 18.88 -5.60 7.89
N GLN A 202 19.94 -5.80 8.68
CA GLN A 202 20.84 -4.72 9.10
C GLN A 202 21.57 -4.07 7.93
N LEU A 203 21.98 -4.87 6.94
CA LEU A 203 22.69 -4.38 5.76
C LEU A 203 21.83 -3.38 4.96
N TYR A 204 20.57 -3.70 4.67
CA TYR A 204 19.68 -2.76 3.97
C TYR A 204 19.23 -1.60 4.83
N TYR A 205 19.06 -1.79 6.13
CA TYR A 205 18.82 -0.68 7.04
C TYR A 205 19.96 0.36 6.98
N ASN A 206 21.20 -0.09 7.02
CA ASN A 206 22.37 0.78 6.93
C ASN A 206 22.47 1.44 5.54
N ALA A 207 22.29 0.69 4.47
CA ALA A 207 22.34 1.21 3.10
C ALA A 207 21.33 2.34 2.88
N ILE A 208 20.08 2.13 3.27
CA ILE A 208 19.02 3.15 3.15
C ILE A 208 19.37 4.36 4.01
N LYS A 209 19.82 4.15 5.26
CA LYS A 209 20.22 5.24 6.15
C LYS A 209 21.31 6.10 5.52
N GLU A 210 22.35 5.49 4.98
CA GLU A 210 23.49 6.22 4.40
C GLU A 210 23.10 6.93 3.09
N VAL A 211 22.41 6.25 2.18
CA VAL A 211 22.01 6.83 0.89
C VAL A 211 21.01 7.97 1.09
N SER A 212 20.02 7.81 1.99
CA SER A 212 19.04 8.87 2.28
C SER A 212 19.69 10.08 2.97
N SER A 213 20.61 9.87 3.92
CA SER A 213 21.35 10.96 4.55
C SER A 213 22.17 11.74 3.53
N TYR A 214 22.91 11.04 2.66
CA TYR A 214 23.67 11.67 1.57
C TYR A 214 22.76 12.49 0.65
N ALA A 215 21.61 11.95 0.24
CA ALA A 215 20.65 12.67 -0.60
C ALA A 215 20.19 14.00 0.02
N LYS A 216 19.87 13.98 1.32
CA LYS A 216 19.50 15.19 2.08
C LYS A 216 20.64 16.20 2.16
N GLU A 217 21.84 15.76 2.52
CA GLU A 217 23.02 16.60 2.67
C GLU A 217 23.46 17.20 1.32
N TYR A 218 23.53 16.38 0.28
CA TYR A 218 23.88 16.84 -1.06
C TYR A 218 22.86 17.83 -1.62
N GLY A 219 21.55 17.54 -1.48
CA GLY A 219 20.50 18.47 -1.86
C GLY A 219 20.64 19.82 -1.15
N LYS A 220 20.83 19.79 0.17
CA LYS A 220 21.05 21.01 0.98
C LYS A 220 22.24 21.82 0.47
N SER A 221 23.33 21.19 0.06
CA SER A 221 24.50 21.87 -0.52
C SER A 221 24.20 22.56 -1.84
N LYS A 222 23.14 22.12 -2.54
CA LYS A 222 22.61 22.73 -3.80
C LYS A 222 21.44 23.70 -3.56
N GLY A 223 21.05 23.95 -2.30
CA GLY A 223 19.88 24.76 -1.99
C GLY A 223 18.54 24.07 -2.24
N LEU A 224 18.52 22.74 -2.34
CA LEU A 224 17.35 21.92 -2.61
C LEU A 224 16.91 21.15 -1.37
N GLU A 225 15.60 21.04 -1.15
CA GLU A 225 15.00 20.13 -0.19
C GLU A 225 14.68 18.79 -0.88
N ILE A 226 15.42 17.75 -0.54
CA ILE A 226 15.23 16.42 -1.12
C ILE A 226 14.29 15.59 -0.24
N LYS A 227 13.31 14.95 -0.86
CA LYS A 227 12.45 13.95 -0.23
C LYS A 227 12.88 12.56 -0.67
N VAL A 228 12.90 11.60 0.28
CA VAL A 228 13.25 10.21 0.01
C VAL A 228 12.11 9.30 0.47
N PHE A 229 11.64 8.46 -0.43
CA PHE A 229 10.56 7.50 -0.21
C PHE A 229 11.05 6.07 -0.44
N ILE A 230 10.36 5.12 0.19
CA ILE A 230 10.60 3.68 0.03
C ILE A 230 9.38 3.03 -0.61
N PRO A 231 9.37 2.79 -1.93
CA PRO A 231 8.43 1.89 -2.55
C PRO A 231 8.75 0.45 -2.13
N THR A 232 7.79 -0.25 -1.56
CA THR A 232 8.06 -1.56 -1.00
C THR A 232 6.79 -2.37 -0.76
N HIS A 233 6.94 -3.69 -0.70
CA HIS A 233 5.89 -4.59 -0.27
C HIS A 233 5.75 -4.60 1.25
N SER A 234 4.59 -5.04 1.74
CA SER A 234 4.36 -5.16 3.17
C SER A 234 5.15 -6.31 3.81
N LEU A 235 5.33 -6.27 5.14
CA LEU A 235 5.91 -7.39 5.88
C LEU A 235 5.11 -8.69 5.70
N VAL A 236 3.80 -8.62 5.48
CA VAL A 236 2.94 -9.78 5.20
C VAL A 236 3.39 -10.44 3.90
N ASN A 237 3.57 -9.65 2.84
CA ASN A 237 4.00 -10.14 1.55
C ASN A 237 5.44 -10.68 1.59
N TYR A 238 6.40 -9.89 2.07
CA TYR A 238 7.80 -10.29 2.15
C TYR A 238 8.02 -11.54 3.01
N SER A 239 7.28 -11.67 4.11
CA SER A 239 7.34 -12.90 4.93
C SER A 239 6.83 -14.11 4.16
N SER A 240 5.77 -13.96 3.37
CA SER A 240 5.26 -15.03 2.49
C SER A 240 6.28 -15.41 1.42
N TRP A 241 6.94 -14.44 0.80
CA TRP A 241 7.95 -14.66 -0.25
C TRP A 241 9.33 -15.01 0.25
N ARG A 242 9.56 -15.00 1.57
CA ARG A 242 10.87 -15.27 2.17
C ARG A 242 11.93 -14.26 1.75
N ILE A 243 11.57 -12.98 1.83
CA ILE A 243 12.45 -11.84 1.61
C ILE A 243 12.65 -11.14 2.93
N VAL A 244 13.88 -10.74 3.24
CA VAL A 244 14.23 -9.96 4.43
C VAL A 244 14.40 -8.50 4.03
N SER A 245 13.70 -7.60 4.74
CA SER A 245 13.71 -6.17 4.51
C SER A 245 13.54 -5.42 5.84
N PRO A 246 14.12 -4.22 6.02
CA PRO A 246 14.05 -3.46 7.29
C PRO A 246 12.83 -2.54 7.40
N GLU A 247 11.75 -2.77 6.70
CA GLU A 247 10.67 -1.83 6.41
C GLU A 247 10.13 -1.05 7.61
N ALA A 248 9.67 -1.75 8.65
CA ALA A 248 9.07 -1.09 9.80
C ALA A 248 10.08 -0.20 10.56
N SER A 249 11.35 -0.58 10.55
CA SER A 249 12.41 0.22 11.18
C SER A 249 12.80 1.44 10.37
N LEU A 250 12.65 1.41 9.04
CA LEU A 250 12.91 2.57 8.19
C LEU A 250 11.92 3.71 8.44
N ALA A 251 10.71 3.43 8.91
CA ALA A 251 9.70 4.44 9.19
C ALA A 251 10.13 5.45 10.26
N SER A 252 11.04 5.08 11.15
CA SER A 252 11.60 5.97 12.18
C SER A 252 12.84 6.73 11.74
N LEU A 253 13.46 6.42 10.57
CA LEU A 253 14.66 7.10 10.10
C LEU A 253 14.37 8.55 9.69
N PRO A 254 15.16 9.54 10.18
CA PRO A 254 14.98 10.95 9.81
C PRO A 254 15.12 11.22 8.31
N GLY A 255 15.93 10.41 7.60
CA GLY A 255 16.15 10.55 6.16
C GLY A 255 14.96 10.13 5.29
N ILE A 256 13.98 9.43 5.83
CA ILE A 256 12.83 8.89 5.09
C ILE A 256 11.61 9.77 5.29
N ASP A 257 10.98 10.19 4.20
CA ASP A 257 9.78 11.05 4.20
C ASP A 257 8.49 10.25 4.04
N GLY A 258 8.53 9.08 3.41
CA GLY A 258 7.34 8.28 3.20
C GLY A 258 7.58 6.97 2.43
N TYR A 259 6.47 6.39 1.98
CA TYR A 259 6.44 5.09 1.31
C TYR A 259 5.50 5.07 0.11
N ILE A 260 5.73 4.14 -0.80
CA ILE A 260 4.70 3.59 -1.69
C ILE A 260 4.42 2.16 -1.23
N ALA A 261 3.23 1.90 -0.76
CA ALA A 261 2.79 0.54 -0.44
C ALA A 261 2.46 -0.20 -1.73
N GLN A 262 3.36 -1.06 -2.15
CA GLN A 262 3.20 -1.88 -3.35
C GLN A 262 2.42 -3.14 -2.99
N VAL A 263 1.18 -3.24 -3.47
CA VAL A 263 0.38 -4.45 -3.40
C VAL A 263 0.07 -4.88 -4.82
N TRP A 264 0.83 -5.85 -5.30
CA TRP A 264 0.59 -6.43 -6.61
C TRP A 264 -0.55 -7.43 -6.52
N THR A 265 -1.42 -7.43 -7.50
CA THR A 265 -2.51 -8.41 -7.56
C THR A 265 -1.98 -9.84 -7.52
N GLY A 266 -0.88 -10.11 -8.22
CA GLY A 266 -0.23 -11.41 -8.20
C GLY A 266 0.25 -11.86 -6.82
N THR A 267 0.76 -10.94 -5.99
CA THR A 267 1.21 -11.30 -4.63
C THR A 267 0.05 -11.60 -3.70
N SER A 268 -1.03 -10.83 -3.82
CA SER A 268 -2.24 -11.05 -3.02
C SER A 268 -3.00 -12.35 -3.42
N ARG A 269 -2.66 -12.95 -4.56
CA ARG A 269 -3.17 -14.25 -5.01
C ARG A 269 -2.46 -15.44 -4.39
N GLU A 270 -1.40 -15.24 -3.61
CA GLU A 270 -0.74 -16.35 -2.93
C GLU A 270 -1.77 -17.15 -2.11
N PRO A 271 -1.91 -18.46 -2.38
CA PRO A 271 -2.95 -19.24 -1.72
C PRO A 271 -2.70 -19.34 -0.22
N THR A 272 -3.74 -19.16 0.57
CA THR A 272 -3.72 -19.20 2.04
C THR A 272 -4.68 -20.26 2.57
N PHE A 273 -4.44 -20.72 3.80
CA PHE A 273 -5.36 -21.64 4.49
C PHE A 273 -6.44 -20.85 5.27
N TYR A 274 -7.66 -21.33 5.18
CA TYR A 274 -8.76 -20.97 6.08
C TYR A 274 -9.77 -22.11 6.16
N ASN A 275 -10.18 -22.46 7.38
CA ASN A 275 -11.10 -23.55 7.67
C ASN A 275 -10.71 -24.89 6.98
N GLY A 276 -9.41 -25.21 6.98
CA GLY A 276 -8.84 -26.41 6.37
C GLY A 276 -8.67 -26.36 4.86
N LEU A 277 -9.12 -25.31 4.19
CA LEU A 277 -9.05 -25.17 2.72
C LEU A 277 -7.96 -24.21 2.30
N LYS A 278 -7.09 -24.64 1.37
CA LYS A 278 -6.09 -23.81 0.72
C LYS A 278 -6.63 -23.27 -0.59
N LYS A 279 -6.77 -21.92 -0.69
CA LYS A 279 -7.17 -21.23 -1.92
C LYS A 279 -6.68 -19.79 -1.97
N GLU A 280 -6.79 -19.14 -3.13
CA GLU A 280 -6.56 -17.71 -3.29
C GLU A 280 -7.64 -16.92 -2.53
N ARG A 281 -7.24 -15.92 -1.73
CA ARG A 281 -8.11 -14.98 -0.99
C ARG A 281 -7.62 -13.57 -1.19
N VAL A 282 -7.80 -13.11 -2.43
CA VAL A 282 -7.13 -11.91 -2.97
C VAL A 282 -7.50 -10.65 -2.20
N PHE A 283 -8.79 -10.46 -1.91
CA PHE A 283 -9.26 -9.29 -1.17
C PHE A 283 -8.70 -9.27 0.25
N GLU A 284 -8.77 -10.38 0.96
CA GLU A 284 -8.34 -10.47 2.36
C GLU A 284 -6.83 -10.29 2.50
N ASN A 285 -6.04 -10.90 1.61
CA ASN A 285 -4.59 -10.72 1.57
C ASN A 285 -4.24 -9.25 1.33
N ALA A 286 -4.79 -8.64 0.27
CA ALA A 286 -4.57 -7.23 -0.05
C ALA A 286 -5.01 -6.30 1.09
N PHE A 287 -6.13 -6.59 1.75
CA PHE A 287 -6.60 -5.80 2.88
C PHE A 287 -5.58 -5.80 4.03
N LEU A 288 -5.03 -6.95 4.38
CA LEU A 288 -4.01 -7.05 5.43
C LEU A 288 -2.67 -6.43 5.01
N GLU A 289 -2.28 -6.55 3.74
CA GLU A 289 -1.06 -5.94 3.19
C GLU A 289 -1.13 -4.41 3.27
N TYR A 290 -2.22 -3.78 2.79
CA TYR A 290 -2.42 -2.33 2.91
C TYR A 290 -2.54 -1.89 4.38
N GLY A 291 -3.25 -2.66 5.20
CA GLY A 291 -3.40 -2.39 6.63
C GLY A 291 -2.07 -2.39 7.36
N SER A 292 -1.17 -3.31 7.03
CA SER A 292 0.19 -3.37 7.56
C SER A 292 0.97 -2.09 7.23
N MET A 293 0.90 -1.59 5.99
CA MET A 293 1.59 -0.37 5.59
C MET A 293 1.01 0.89 6.28
N VAL A 294 -0.32 0.95 6.44
CA VAL A 294 -0.96 2.04 7.19
C VAL A 294 -0.49 2.07 8.64
N SER A 295 -0.58 0.94 9.33
CA SER A 295 -0.19 0.87 10.75
C SER A 295 1.30 1.08 10.98
N MET A 296 2.14 0.72 10.00
CA MET A 296 3.57 0.97 10.02
C MET A 296 3.91 2.46 9.97
N THR A 297 3.22 3.21 9.12
CA THR A 297 3.55 4.60 8.81
C THR A 297 2.81 5.63 9.68
N ALA A 298 1.61 5.32 10.15
CA ALA A 298 0.76 6.26 10.88
C ALA A 298 1.41 6.82 12.16
N PRO A 299 2.07 6.04 13.04
CA PRO A 299 2.68 6.55 14.27
C PRO A 299 3.81 7.56 14.01
N THR A 300 4.54 7.39 12.93
CA THR A 300 5.65 8.27 12.51
C THR A 300 5.21 9.38 11.56
N LYS A 301 3.92 9.41 11.16
CA LYS A 301 3.33 10.39 10.24
C LYS A 301 4.03 10.44 8.88
N ARG A 302 4.57 9.32 8.40
CA ARG A 302 5.18 9.23 7.08
C ARG A 302 4.11 9.31 5.99
N LYS A 303 4.40 10.04 4.91
CA LYS A 303 3.50 10.10 3.75
C LYS A 303 3.39 8.71 3.12
N LEU A 304 2.19 8.30 2.75
CA LEU A 304 1.91 6.98 2.20
C LEU A 304 1.14 7.10 0.89
N TYR A 305 1.73 6.56 -0.17
CA TYR A 305 1.04 6.29 -1.43
C TYR A 305 0.62 4.83 -1.48
N PHE A 306 -0.53 4.54 -2.08
CA PHE A 306 -0.95 3.18 -2.38
C PHE A 306 -0.79 2.87 -3.85
N LEU A 307 -0.12 1.78 -4.16
CA LEU A 307 -0.03 1.18 -5.49
C LEU A 307 -0.82 -0.12 -5.54
N THR A 308 -1.48 -0.39 -6.67
CA THR A 308 -2.00 -1.71 -7.04
C THR A 308 -1.58 -1.98 -8.48
N ASP A 309 -0.80 -3.03 -8.72
CA ASP A 309 -0.46 -3.47 -10.09
C ASP A 309 -1.61 -4.33 -10.65
N PRO A 310 -2.17 -3.98 -11.81
CA PRO A 310 -3.26 -4.72 -12.42
C PRO A 310 -2.82 -5.96 -13.20
N ILE A 311 -1.51 -6.15 -13.41
CA ILE A 311 -0.94 -7.23 -14.22
C ILE A 311 -0.11 -8.15 -13.34
N GLU A 312 -0.19 -9.45 -13.61
CA GLU A 312 0.55 -10.49 -12.93
C GLU A 312 1.70 -11.03 -13.80
N ASP A 313 2.67 -11.65 -13.15
CA ASP A 313 3.78 -12.32 -13.84
C ASP A 313 3.38 -13.65 -14.47
N TRP A 314 2.27 -14.25 -14.02
CA TRP A 314 1.74 -15.51 -14.52
C TRP A 314 0.70 -15.27 -15.62
N PRO A 315 0.70 -16.11 -16.70
CA PRO A 315 -0.32 -16.00 -17.73
C PRO A 315 -1.73 -16.23 -17.17
N ARG A 316 -2.61 -15.24 -17.42
CA ARG A 316 -4.03 -15.26 -17.08
C ARG A 316 -4.85 -14.78 -18.28
N ASP A 317 -6.17 -14.90 -18.24
CA ASP A 317 -7.00 -14.16 -19.18
C ASP A 317 -7.37 -12.76 -18.64
N TRP A 318 -7.82 -11.88 -19.52
CA TRP A 318 -8.13 -10.50 -19.14
C TRP A 318 -9.33 -10.37 -18.20
N GLN A 319 -10.25 -11.33 -18.19
CA GLN A 319 -11.38 -11.35 -17.26
C GLN A 319 -10.90 -11.68 -15.84
N ASP A 320 -9.97 -12.62 -15.72
CA ASP A 320 -9.35 -12.98 -14.46
C ASP A 320 -8.52 -11.82 -13.90
N TYR A 321 -7.67 -11.17 -14.72
CA TYR A 321 -6.94 -9.94 -14.30
C TYR A 321 -7.90 -8.87 -13.80
N LYS A 322 -8.98 -8.60 -14.54
CA LYS A 322 -9.99 -7.59 -14.19
C LYS A 322 -10.61 -7.85 -12.82
N GLN A 323 -11.08 -9.07 -12.58
CA GLN A 323 -11.76 -9.44 -11.33
C GLN A 323 -10.82 -9.30 -10.12
N ASN A 324 -9.60 -9.83 -10.22
CA ASN A 324 -8.65 -9.80 -9.11
C ASN A 324 -8.09 -8.38 -8.88
N TYR A 325 -7.91 -7.59 -9.94
CA TYR A 325 -7.56 -6.17 -9.78
C TYR A 325 -8.66 -5.37 -9.09
N GLN A 326 -9.94 -5.66 -9.33
CA GLN A 326 -11.05 -5.02 -8.58
C GLN A 326 -11.00 -5.35 -7.10
N ALA A 327 -10.62 -6.58 -6.72
CA ALA A 327 -10.48 -6.99 -5.33
C ALA A 327 -9.36 -6.22 -4.61
N THR A 328 -8.15 -6.18 -5.18
CA THR A 328 -7.01 -5.44 -4.61
C THR A 328 -7.23 -3.93 -4.63
N PHE A 329 -7.84 -3.41 -5.69
CA PHE A 329 -8.18 -1.99 -5.80
C PHE A 329 -9.19 -1.56 -4.72
N THR A 330 -10.21 -2.37 -4.46
CA THR A 330 -11.19 -2.10 -3.40
C THR A 330 -10.55 -2.15 -2.02
N ALA A 331 -9.67 -3.12 -1.78
CA ALA A 331 -8.97 -3.26 -0.50
C ALA A 331 -8.25 -1.98 -0.10
N LYS A 332 -7.49 -1.33 -1.02
CA LYS A 332 -6.80 -0.05 -0.72
C LYS A 332 -7.76 1.09 -0.40
N LEU A 333 -8.93 1.13 -1.05
CA LEU A 333 -9.90 2.21 -0.85
C LEU A 333 -10.63 2.12 0.50
N LEU A 334 -10.62 0.97 1.16
CA LEU A 334 -11.16 0.79 2.51
C LEU A 334 -10.31 1.45 3.61
N TYR A 335 -9.16 2.03 3.26
CA TYR A 335 -8.31 2.85 4.13
C TYR A 335 -8.48 4.35 3.81
N PRO A 336 -9.55 5.00 4.30
CA PRO A 336 -9.94 6.34 3.86
C PRO A 336 -8.99 7.46 4.33
N MET A 337 -8.06 7.16 5.23
CA MET A 337 -7.01 8.07 5.67
C MET A 337 -5.87 8.23 4.67
N VAL A 338 -5.82 7.41 3.60
CA VAL A 338 -4.85 7.52 2.50
C VAL A 338 -5.58 7.95 1.23
N ALA A 339 -5.11 9.04 0.59
CA ALA A 339 -5.66 9.55 -0.67
C ALA A 339 -4.56 9.93 -1.67
N ASP A 340 -3.34 9.50 -1.41
CA ASP A 340 -2.22 9.58 -2.34
C ASP A 340 -2.03 8.20 -3.00
N TYR A 341 -1.88 8.20 -4.33
CA TYR A 341 -1.83 6.95 -5.09
C TYR A 341 -0.75 6.97 -6.16
N GLU A 342 0.00 5.88 -6.26
CA GLU A 342 0.56 5.50 -7.53
C GLU A 342 -0.55 4.78 -8.30
N VAL A 343 -1.09 5.44 -9.33
CA VAL A 343 -2.33 5.01 -9.98
C VAL A 343 -2.12 3.78 -10.86
N MET A 344 -0.88 3.60 -11.34
CA MET A 344 -0.49 2.50 -12.22
C MET A 344 1.04 2.41 -12.29
N PRO A 345 1.64 1.24 -12.12
CA PRO A 345 3.03 1.01 -12.48
C PRO A 345 3.12 0.67 -13.96
N TRP A 346 4.15 1.13 -14.64
CA TRP A 346 4.48 0.70 -16.00
C TRP A 346 3.32 0.70 -16.99
N PRO A 347 2.72 1.86 -17.34
CA PRO A 347 1.58 1.93 -18.26
C PRO A 347 1.87 1.29 -19.63
N GLU A 348 3.12 1.26 -20.08
CA GLU A 348 3.54 0.54 -21.28
C GLU A 348 3.28 -0.98 -21.22
N ARG A 349 3.41 -1.60 -20.04
CA ARG A 349 3.05 -3.03 -19.84
C ARG A 349 1.56 -3.24 -20.07
N ILE A 350 0.76 -2.27 -19.74
CA ILE A 350 -0.71 -2.39 -19.74
C ILE A 350 -1.28 -2.03 -21.11
N TYR A 351 -0.91 -0.88 -21.67
CA TYR A 351 -1.55 -0.37 -22.89
C TYR A 351 -0.88 -0.77 -24.19
N THR A 352 0.40 -1.14 -24.17
CA THR A 352 1.15 -1.39 -25.41
C THR A 352 1.77 -2.78 -25.52
N ARG A 353 1.75 -3.58 -24.44
CA ARG A 353 2.34 -4.92 -24.44
C ARG A 353 1.26 -5.98 -24.50
N PRO A 354 1.34 -6.93 -25.48
CA PRO A 354 0.46 -8.08 -25.50
C PRO A 354 0.88 -9.13 -24.47
N TYR A 355 -0.08 -9.70 -23.76
CA TYR A 355 0.12 -10.77 -22.77
C TYR A 355 -0.30 -12.10 -23.32
N LYS A 356 0.44 -13.14 -22.94
CA LYS A 356 0.09 -14.53 -23.22
C LYS A 356 -1.12 -14.90 -22.38
N LEU A 357 -2.15 -15.44 -23.03
CA LEU A 357 -3.34 -15.94 -22.34
C LEU A 357 -3.05 -17.26 -21.62
N ALA A 358 -3.77 -17.54 -20.55
CA ALA A 358 -3.71 -18.82 -19.88
C ALA A 358 -4.06 -19.97 -20.84
N ASN A 359 -3.31 -21.06 -20.78
CA ASN A 359 -3.52 -22.25 -21.60
C ASN A 359 -3.49 -22.02 -23.13
N SER A 360 -2.86 -20.96 -23.60
CA SER A 360 -2.75 -20.58 -25.02
C SER A 360 -1.36 -20.05 -25.35
N GLU A 361 -0.96 -20.14 -26.61
CA GLU A 361 0.23 -19.43 -27.14
C GLU A 361 -0.14 -18.04 -27.67
N GLU A 362 -1.41 -17.70 -27.70
CA GLU A 362 -1.90 -16.40 -28.15
C GLU A 362 -1.47 -15.28 -27.18
N ARG A 363 -1.05 -14.15 -27.78
CA ARG A 363 -0.73 -12.92 -27.06
C ARG A 363 -1.70 -11.82 -27.46
N VAL A 364 -2.40 -11.26 -26.49
CA VAL A 364 -3.49 -10.32 -26.70
C VAL A 364 -3.23 -9.03 -25.93
N LEU A 365 -3.46 -7.90 -26.59
CA LEU A 365 -3.49 -6.59 -25.92
C LEU A 365 -4.71 -6.50 -25.01
N ILE A 366 -4.64 -5.59 -24.03
CA ILE A 366 -5.79 -5.30 -23.17
C ILE A 366 -7.04 -4.97 -24.01
N PRO A 367 -8.19 -5.62 -23.74
CA PRO A 367 -9.44 -5.29 -24.44
C PRO A 367 -9.85 -3.83 -24.19
N ARG A 368 -10.38 -3.16 -25.22
CA ARG A 368 -10.75 -1.72 -25.13
C ARG A 368 -11.70 -1.42 -23.97
N TYR A 369 -12.70 -2.28 -23.73
CA TYR A 369 -13.63 -2.11 -22.61
C TYR A 369 -12.90 -2.13 -21.25
N TYR A 370 -11.87 -2.96 -21.10
CA TYR A 370 -11.13 -3.04 -19.86
C TYR A 370 -10.14 -1.86 -19.71
N SER A 371 -9.50 -1.42 -20.80
CA SER A 371 -8.66 -0.22 -20.77
C SER A 371 -9.48 1.04 -20.42
N THR A 372 -10.71 1.15 -20.92
CA THR A 372 -11.66 2.21 -20.54
C THR A 372 -11.99 2.16 -19.05
N GLN A 373 -12.36 0.99 -18.54
CA GLN A 373 -12.62 0.81 -17.10
C GLN A 373 -11.40 1.18 -16.25
N MET A 374 -10.21 0.78 -16.68
CA MET A 374 -8.98 1.10 -15.97
C MET A 374 -8.74 2.62 -15.92
N GLN A 375 -9.05 3.35 -16.99
CA GLN A 375 -8.98 4.82 -16.99
C GLN A 375 -10.04 5.44 -16.06
N VAL A 376 -11.24 4.89 -15.98
CA VAL A 376 -12.25 5.31 -14.98
C VAL A 376 -11.69 5.13 -13.55
N MET A 377 -11.06 3.99 -13.27
CA MET A 377 -10.46 3.72 -11.96
C MET A 377 -9.30 4.67 -11.65
N VAL A 378 -8.41 4.95 -12.60
CA VAL A 378 -7.31 5.93 -12.47
C VAL A 378 -7.87 7.31 -12.13
N ASN A 379 -8.91 7.77 -12.85
CA ASN A 379 -9.50 9.09 -12.59
C ASN A 379 -10.29 9.13 -11.28
N ALA A 380 -10.89 8.03 -10.85
CA ALA A 380 -11.46 7.93 -9.50
C ALA A 380 -10.39 8.16 -8.43
N LEU A 381 -9.16 7.64 -8.60
CA LEU A 381 -8.04 7.90 -7.69
C LEU A 381 -7.59 9.37 -7.72
N ASN A 382 -7.51 9.98 -8.91
CA ASN A 382 -7.20 11.41 -9.04
C ASN A 382 -8.16 12.29 -8.21
N ASN A 383 -9.42 11.87 -8.07
CA ASN A 383 -10.49 12.60 -7.41
C ASN A 383 -10.85 12.06 -6.02
N MET A 384 -10.27 10.94 -5.58
CA MET A 384 -10.61 10.29 -4.32
C MET A 384 -10.31 11.19 -3.12
N PRO A 385 -11.30 11.57 -2.29
CA PRO A 385 -11.05 12.44 -1.14
C PRO A 385 -10.46 11.65 0.03
N LEU A 386 -9.69 12.34 0.89
CA LEU A 386 -9.49 11.91 2.27
C LEU A 386 -10.84 11.85 2.99
N SER A 387 -10.98 10.91 3.93
CA SER A 387 -12.19 10.83 4.73
C SER A 387 -11.87 10.44 6.17
N SER A 388 -12.58 11.04 7.12
CA SER A 388 -12.58 10.65 8.53
C SER A 388 -13.54 9.49 8.82
N ASN A 389 -14.34 9.07 7.84
CA ASN A 389 -15.18 7.90 7.97
C ASN A 389 -14.32 6.67 8.23
N ARG A 390 -14.85 5.75 8.97
CA ARG A 390 -14.17 4.48 9.26
C ARG A 390 -14.86 3.34 8.52
N ILE A 391 -14.09 2.34 8.12
CA ILE A 391 -14.63 1.08 7.62
C ILE A 391 -15.67 0.54 8.61
N SER A 392 -16.74 -0.04 8.14
CA SER A 392 -17.79 -0.61 8.97
C SER A 392 -17.29 -1.84 9.75
N GLY A 393 -17.86 -2.14 10.93
CA GLY A 393 -17.49 -3.25 11.80
C GLY A 393 -16.91 -2.81 13.14
N SER A 394 -16.73 -3.77 14.04
CA SER A 394 -16.12 -3.55 15.36
C SER A 394 -14.63 -3.26 15.25
N LYS A 395 -14.13 -2.28 15.97
CA LYS A 395 -12.76 -1.74 15.87
C LYS A 395 -11.93 -2.00 17.11
N GLY A 396 -10.61 -1.88 16.96
CA GLY A 396 -9.67 -1.93 18.07
C GLY A 396 -9.23 -3.33 18.42
N ILE A 397 -9.30 -4.28 17.48
CA ILE A 397 -8.63 -5.58 17.60
C ILE A 397 -7.37 -5.55 16.76
N GLY A 398 -6.23 -5.61 17.44
CA GLY A 398 -4.89 -5.60 16.84
C GLY A 398 -4.25 -6.98 16.82
N VAL A 399 -3.40 -7.22 15.83
CA VAL A 399 -2.49 -8.37 15.75
C VAL A 399 -1.06 -7.84 15.66
N LEU A 400 -0.22 -8.24 16.61
CA LEU A 400 1.17 -7.80 16.67
C LEU A 400 1.98 -8.44 15.55
N MET A 401 2.84 -7.65 14.92
CA MET A 401 3.80 -8.09 13.91
C MET A 401 5.11 -7.32 14.02
N SER A 402 6.18 -7.82 13.38
CA SER A 402 7.53 -7.27 13.46
C SER A 402 8.36 -7.62 12.23
N ASN A 403 9.41 -6.87 11.95
CA ASN A 403 10.43 -7.25 10.95
C ASN A 403 10.99 -8.66 11.17
N SER A 404 11.00 -9.15 12.40
CA SER A 404 11.50 -10.50 12.73
C SER A 404 10.61 -11.65 12.21
N LEU A 405 9.39 -11.37 11.69
CA LEU A 405 8.60 -12.34 10.93
C LEU A 405 9.39 -13.00 9.80
N MET A 406 10.34 -12.28 9.21
CA MET A 406 11.15 -12.77 8.09
C MET A 406 12.38 -13.57 8.56
N PHE A 407 12.72 -13.58 9.86
CA PHE A 407 14.00 -14.09 10.34
C PHE A 407 14.05 -15.62 10.48
N GLN A 408 12.91 -16.28 10.57
CA GLN A 408 12.83 -17.71 10.81
C GLN A 408 12.11 -18.51 9.71
N ARG A 409 11.92 -17.92 8.52
CA ARG A 409 11.12 -18.52 7.45
C ARG A 409 11.88 -19.46 6.52
N PHE A 410 13.20 -19.25 6.34
CA PHE A 410 14.00 -20.04 5.40
C PHE A 410 15.50 -20.04 5.78
N PRO A 411 16.19 -21.20 5.71
CA PRO A 411 15.64 -22.54 5.43
C PRO A 411 14.72 -23.04 6.55
N THR A 412 13.87 -24.02 6.23
CA THR A 412 13.01 -24.67 7.23
C THR A 412 13.84 -25.63 8.07
N HIS A 413 13.63 -25.66 9.37
CA HIS A 413 14.24 -26.58 10.32
C HIS A 413 13.16 -27.44 10.99
N ASN A 414 13.56 -28.64 11.45
CA ASN A 414 12.66 -29.51 12.20
C ASN A 414 12.08 -28.79 13.41
N GLY A 415 10.79 -28.98 13.65
CA GLY A 415 10.06 -28.32 14.73
C GLY A 415 9.52 -26.94 14.38
N PHE A 416 9.76 -26.46 13.16
CA PHE A 416 9.16 -25.21 12.66
C PHE A 416 8.59 -25.40 11.27
N GLU A 417 7.27 -25.35 11.19
CA GLU A 417 6.53 -25.37 9.93
C GLU A 417 5.45 -24.29 9.95
N ASP A 418 5.46 -23.44 8.95
CA ASP A 418 4.49 -22.36 8.74
C ASP A 418 4.04 -22.31 7.29
N PRO A 419 3.26 -23.31 6.83
CA PRO A 419 2.78 -23.37 5.45
C PRO A 419 1.94 -22.13 5.10
N GLN A 420 2.22 -21.51 3.96
CA GLN A 420 1.50 -20.33 3.46
C GLN A 420 1.32 -19.23 4.52
N PHE A 421 2.30 -19.03 5.40
CA PHE A 421 2.27 -18.03 6.46
C PHE A 421 1.06 -18.16 7.42
N SER A 422 0.65 -19.42 7.65
CA SER A 422 -0.57 -19.77 8.42
C SER A 422 -0.54 -19.32 9.87
N ILE A 423 0.64 -19.14 10.50
CA ILE A 423 0.72 -18.64 11.88
C ILE A 423 0.21 -17.18 11.95
N PHE A 424 0.52 -16.34 10.97
CA PHE A 424 -0.02 -14.98 10.90
C PHE A 424 -1.50 -14.98 10.51
N TYR A 425 -1.87 -15.74 9.48
CA TYR A 425 -3.25 -15.80 9.02
C TYR A 425 -4.18 -16.45 10.05
N GLY A 426 -3.68 -17.35 10.87
CA GLY A 426 -4.44 -17.91 12.00
C GLY A 426 -4.86 -16.89 13.06
N GLN A 427 -4.08 -15.82 13.22
CA GLN A 427 -4.43 -14.71 14.12
C GLN A 427 -5.40 -13.71 13.49
N THR A 428 -5.48 -13.64 12.15
CA THR A 428 -6.20 -12.59 11.43
C THR A 428 -7.47 -13.09 10.74
N PHE A 429 -7.40 -14.18 9.96
CA PHE A 429 -8.51 -14.66 9.13
C PHE A 429 -9.76 -15.08 9.90
N PRO A 430 -9.68 -15.77 11.05
CA PRO A 430 -10.87 -16.10 11.81
C PRO A 430 -11.74 -14.91 12.18
N LEU A 431 -11.11 -13.75 12.41
CA LEU A 431 -11.81 -12.49 12.69
C LEU A 431 -12.21 -11.74 11.42
N LEU A 432 -11.30 -11.66 10.45
CA LEU A 432 -11.53 -10.95 9.20
C LEU A 432 -12.72 -11.53 8.43
N LYS A 433 -12.79 -12.86 8.32
CA LYS A 433 -13.92 -13.58 7.67
C LYS A 433 -15.26 -13.41 8.41
N LEU A 434 -15.23 -13.02 9.67
CA LEU A 434 -16.41 -12.62 10.44
C LEU A 434 -16.75 -11.12 10.29
N GLY A 435 -16.07 -10.40 9.39
CA GLY A 435 -16.29 -8.96 9.14
C GLY A 435 -15.77 -8.06 10.25
N VAL A 436 -14.81 -8.53 11.02
CA VAL A 436 -14.06 -7.74 12.00
C VAL A 436 -12.81 -7.19 11.32
N PRO A 437 -12.69 -5.86 11.11
CA PRO A 437 -11.52 -5.27 10.47
C PRO A 437 -10.33 -5.30 11.43
N VAL A 438 -9.52 -6.35 11.33
CA VAL A 438 -8.32 -6.54 12.12
C VAL A 438 -7.28 -5.49 11.76
N GLU A 439 -6.67 -4.86 12.76
CA GLU A 439 -5.58 -3.90 12.60
C GLU A 439 -4.24 -4.60 12.89
N THR A 440 -3.26 -4.48 12.02
CA THR A 440 -1.89 -4.91 12.34
C THR A 440 -1.23 -3.88 13.27
N VAL A 441 -0.36 -4.32 14.15
CA VAL A 441 0.38 -3.47 15.10
C VAL A 441 1.86 -3.80 14.97
N HIS A 442 2.66 -2.82 14.56
CA HIS A 442 4.10 -3.02 14.41
C HIS A 442 4.82 -2.87 15.75
N MET A 443 5.59 -3.89 16.09
CA MET A 443 6.37 -3.96 17.33
C MET A 443 7.39 -2.81 17.42
N GLU A 444 7.97 -2.42 16.29
CA GLU A 444 8.92 -1.32 16.15
C GLU A 444 8.32 0.05 16.49
N ASN A 445 6.99 0.15 16.48
CA ASN A 445 6.27 1.38 16.76
C ASN A 445 5.71 1.48 18.19
N LEU A 446 5.91 0.49 19.05
CA LEU A 446 5.29 0.46 20.40
C LEU A 446 5.71 1.63 21.28
N THR A 447 6.90 2.19 21.08
CA THR A 447 7.35 3.41 21.77
C THR A 447 6.54 4.67 21.43
N TYR A 448 5.81 4.67 20.31
CA TYR A 448 4.93 5.77 19.96
C TYR A 448 3.55 5.59 20.60
N ALA A 449 3.13 6.52 21.43
CA ALA A 449 1.84 6.46 22.14
C ALA A 449 0.62 6.29 21.21
N ALA A 450 0.74 6.72 19.96
CA ALA A 450 -0.33 6.60 18.96
C ALA A 450 -0.58 5.14 18.53
N THR A 451 0.42 4.25 18.62
CA THR A 451 0.36 2.88 18.12
C THR A 451 -0.76 2.05 18.77
N LEU A 452 -0.87 2.11 20.09
CA LEU A 452 -1.86 1.33 20.85
C LEU A 452 -3.07 2.16 21.29
N LYS A 453 -3.18 3.43 20.87
CA LYS A 453 -4.23 4.36 21.36
C LYS A 453 -5.65 3.83 21.14
N ASP A 454 -5.92 3.33 19.95
CA ASP A 454 -7.25 2.84 19.55
C ASP A 454 -7.41 1.32 19.71
N ILE A 455 -6.35 0.60 20.05
CA ILE A 455 -6.36 -0.84 20.29
C ILE A 455 -6.97 -1.14 21.65
N LYS A 456 -7.93 -2.06 21.67
CA LYS A 456 -8.64 -2.55 22.86
C LYS A 456 -8.21 -3.96 23.24
N VAL A 457 -8.03 -4.80 22.21
CA VAL A 457 -7.57 -6.20 22.35
C VAL A 457 -6.39 -6.37 21.40
N LEU A 458 -5.28 -6.87 21.90
CA LEU A 458 -4.07 -7.15 21.11
C LEU A 458 -3.74 -8.64 21.16
N VAL A 459 -3.72 -9.27 19.99
CA VAL A 459 -3.27 -10.65 19.81
C VAL A 459 -1.76 -10.64 19.58
N VAL A 460 -1.04 -11.48 20.31
CA VAL A 460 0.42 -11.60 20.30
C VAL A 460 0.81 -13.07 20.14
N SER A 461 1.75 -13.35 19.24
CA SER A 461 2.35 -14.67 19.11
C SER A 461 3.84 -14.55 18.81
N TYR A 462 4.65 -15.34 19.50
CA TYR A 462 6.08 -15.48 19.19
C TYR A 462 6.40 -16.78 18.45
N SER A 463 5.38 -17.44 17.89
CA SER A 463 5.59 -18.66 17.09
C SER A 463 6.28 -18.41 15.76
N ASN A 464 6.05 -17.24 15.11
CA ASN A 464 6.63 -16.89 13.80
C ASN A 464 7.49 -15.64 13.80
N MET A 465 7.67 -14.99 14.94
CA MET A 465 8.50 -13.80 15.12
C MET A 465 9.08 -13.78 16.52
N LYS A 466 10.09 -12.94 16.74
CA LYS A 466 10.67 -12.74 18.08
C LYS A 466 10.80 -11.24 18.37
N PRO A 467 10.68 -10.82 19.64
CA PRO A 467 10.77 -9.40 20.01
C PRO A 467 12.20 -8.88 19.86
N GLY A 468 12.33 -7.70 19.21
CA GLY A 468 13.64 -7.10 18.93
C GLY A 468 14.39 -6.58 20.16
N SER A 469 13.70 -6.31 21.27
CA SER A 469 14.30 -5.81 22.51
C SER A 469 13.43 -6.04 23.72
N ALA A 470 14.00 -5.97 24.92
CA ALA A 470 13.27 -6.03 26.20
C ALA A 470 12.26 -4.87 26.36
N GLN A 471 12.53 -3.72 25.73
CA GLN A 471 11.64 -2.55 25.79
C GLN A 471 10.24 -2.87 25.23
N VAL A 472 10.16 -3.69 24.17
CA VAL A 472 8.87 -4.17 23.62
C VAL A 472 7.97 -4.79 24.70
N HIS A 473 8.55 -5.63 25.55
CA HIS A 473 7.81 -6.26 26.64
C HIS A 473 7.41 -5.27 27.73
N GLN A 474 8.25 -4.28 28.00
CA GLN A 474 7.90 -3.21 28.96
C GLN A 474 6.72 -2.40 28.43
N ASP A 475 6.75 -1.99 27.15
CA ASP A 475 5.67 -1.21 26.52
C ASP A 475 4.34 -2.01 26.54
N LEU A 476 4.38 -3.30 26.21
CA LEU A 476 3.22 -4.18 26.24
C LEU A 476 2.68 -4.36 27.66
N ALA A 477 3.56 -4.62 28.65
CA ALA A 477 3.18 -4.79 30.04
C ALA A 477 2.56 -3.51 30.62
N ASP A 478 3.12 -2.37 30.31
CA ASP A 478 2.59 -1.06 30.75
C ASP A 478 1.23 -0.75 30.13
N TRP A 479 1.05 -1.08 28.84
CA TRP A 479 -0.24 -0.94 28.17
C TRP A 479 -1.31 -1.84 28.82
N VAL A 480 -0.99 -3.10 29.11
CA VAL A 480 -1.90 -4.01 29.84
C VAL A 480 -2.24 -3.46 31.21
N LYS A 481 -1.23 -3.08 32.03
CA LYS A 481 -1.46 -2.53 33.36
C LYS A 481 -2.37 -1.29 33.37
N LYS A 482 -2.37 -0.50 32.28
CA LYS A 482 -3.23 0.67 32.09
C LYS A 482 -4.66 0.33 31.63
N GLY A 483 -4.95 -0.91 31.28
CA GLY A 483 -6.30 -1.37 30.92
C GLY A 483 -6.43 -2.06 29.57
N GLY A 484 -5.33 -2.27 28.85
CA GLY A 484 -5.32 -3.04 27.61
C GLY A 484 -5.63 -4.52 27.86
N VAL A 485 -6.19 -5.21 26.89
CA VAL A 485 -6.43 -6.66 26.93
C VAL A 485 -5.51 -7.36 25.94
N LEU A 486 -4.63 -8.22 26.45
CA LEU A 486 -3.68 -8.97 25.65
C LEU A 486 -4.10 -10.44 25.56
N ILE A 487 -4.05 -11.00 24.34
CA ILE A 487 -4.25 -12.43 24.09
C ILE A 487 -2.94 -12.98 23.55
N TYR A 488 -2.23 -13.76 24.36
CA TYR A 488 -1.04 -14.48 23.94
C TYR A 488 -1.43 -15.82 23.32
N CYS A 489 -1.02 -16.08 22.08
CA CYS A 489 -1.23 -17.35 21.38
C CYS A 489 0.13 -17.97 21.03
N GLY A 490 0.48 -19.11 21.64
CA GLY A 490 1.72 -19.79 21.28
C GLY A 490 2.09 -20.89 22.27
N LYS A 491 2.67 -21.96 21.75
CA LYS A 491 3.21 -23.07 22.56
C LYS A 491 4.61 -22.77 23.10
N ASP A 492 5.35 -21.84 22.44
CA ASP A 492 6.74 -21.51 22.74
C ASP A 492 7.70 -22.70 22.56
N ASP A 493 7.41 -23.57 21.62
CA ASP A 493 8.12 -24.84 21.37
C ASP A 493 8.87 -24.88 20.02
N ASP A 494 8.85 -23.78 19.27
CA ASP A 494 9.62 -23.71 18.00
C ASP A 494 11.14 -23.58 18.26
N PRO A 495 12.00 -24.04 17.33
CA PRO A 495 13.44 -24.14 17.55
C PRO A 495 14.16 -22.76 17.62
N TYR A 496 13.45 -21.67 17.39
CA TYR A 496 14.00 -20.31 17.47
C TYR A 496 13.82 -19.65 18.85
N GLN A 497 13.17 -20.32 19.80
CA GLN A 497 12.99 -19.81 21.17
C GLN A 497 14.34 -19.59 21.87
N THR A 498 15.33 -20.41 21.56
CA THR A 498 16.64 -20.47 22.23
C THR A 498 17.78 -19.80 21.44
N VAL A 499 17.48 -19.06 20.36
CA VAL A 499 18.51 -18.33 19.61
C VAL A 499 19.22 -17.30 20.49
N MET A 500 20.50 -17.05 20.19
CA MET A 500 21.34 -16.08 20.94
C MET A 500 20.88 -14.65 20.64
N GLU A 501 19.96 -14.20 21.46
CA GLU A 501 19.39 -12.85 21.42
C GLU A 501 19.30 -12.26 22.83
N TRP A 502 18.80 -11.03 22.98
CA TRP A 502 18.75 -10.31 24.25
C TRP A 502 18.10 -11.08 25.41
N TRP A 503 17.17 -12.01 25.14
CA TRP A 503 16.53 -12.86 26.15
C TRP A 503 17.32 -14.12 26.49
N ASN A 504 18.30 -14.50 25.67
CA ASN A 504 19.12 -15.69 25.84
C ASN A 504 20.60 -15.36 25.69
N THR A 505 21.15 -14.65 26.66
CA THR A 505 22.56 -14.28 26.79
C THR A 505 23.16 -14.91 28.03
N LYS A 506 24.42 -14.61 28.33
CA LYS A 506 25.06 -15.05 29.57
C LYS A 506 24.36 -14.51 30.83
N ASP A 507 23.77 -13.31 30.71
CA ASP A 507 23.16 -12.60 31.83
C ASP A 507 21.62 -12.73 31.88
N ASN A 508 20.98 -13.08 30.76
CA ASN A 508 19.55 -13.28 30.63
C ASN A 508 19.26 -14.65 30.06
N HIS A 509 18.72 -15.56 30.88
CA HIS A 509 18.38 -16.90 30.47
C HIS A 509 16.86 -17.15 30.60
N PHE A 510 16.14 -16.83 29.54
CA PHE A 510 14.74 -17.25 29.39
C PHE A 510 14.67 -18.37 28.35
N ALA A 511 13.91 -19.43 28.64
CA ALA A 511 13.72 -20.54 27.71
C ALA A 511 12.97 -20.10 26.45
N ALA A 512 12.12 -19.08 26.59
CA ALA A 512 11.43 -18.41 25.50
C ALA A 512 11.30 -16.91 25.80
N PRO A 513 11.25 -16.03 24.78
CA PRO A 513 11.09 -14.59 25.01
C PRO A 513 9.77 -14.25 25.74
N SER A 514 8.71 -15.05 25.57
CA SER A 514 7.45 -14.89 26.29
C SER A 514 7.59 -14.94 27.82
N GLU A 515 8.56 -15.69 28.34
CA GLU A 515 8.79 -15.78 29.80
C GLU A 515 9.15 -14.43 30.40
N HIS A 516 9.96 -13.61 29.71
CA HIS A 516 10.27 -12.25 30.16
C HIS A 516 9.01 -11.36 30.16
N LEU A 517 8.12 -11.48 29.16
CA LEU A 517 6.85 -10.74 29.15
C LEU A 517 5.96 -11.19 30.33
N PHE A 518 5.86 -12.49 30.56
CA PHE A 518 5.06 -13.05 31.66
C PHE A 518 5.62 -12.65 33.02
N GLN A 519 6.94 -12.60 33.18
CA GLN A 519 7.57 -12.07 34.39
C GLN A 519 7.13 -10.64 34.69
N LEU A 520 7.14 -9.72 33.68
CA LEU A 520 6.70 -8.34 33.83
C LEU A 520 5.20 -8.21 34.15
N LEU A 521 4.41 -9.19 33.73
CA LEU A 521 2.97 -9.30 33.97
C LEU A 521 2.61 -10.10 35.25
N ASN A 522 3.62 -10.61 35.94
CA ASN A 522 3.46 -11.49 37.11
C ASN A 522 2.62 -12.74 36.80
N ILE A 523 2.87 -13.36 35.65
CA ILE A 523 2.22 -14.59 35.17
C ILE A 523 3.29 -15.71 35.20
N LYS A 524 2.91 -16.87 35.73
CA LYS A 524 3.81 -18.02 35.74
C LYS A 524 4.03 -18.56 34.33
N PRO A 525 5.28 -18.83 33.91
CA PRO A 525 5.56 -19.49 32.63
C PRO A 525 4.79 -20.82 32.51
N GLY A 526 4.33 -21.14 31.30
CA GLY A 526 3.55 -22.38 31.06
C GLY A 526 2.06 -22.29 31.41
N SER A 527 1.59 -21.19 32.01
CA SER A 527 0.16 -21.00 32.30
C SER A 527 -0.69 -20.99 31.02
N GLU A 528 -1.94 -21.46 31.15
CA GLU A 528 -2.99 -21.42 30.13
C GLU A 528 -4.29 -21.00 30.80
N GLU A 529 -4.45 -19.71 31.05
CA GLU A 529 -5.56 -19.16 31.82
C GLU A 529 -5.78 -17.69 31.51
N LYS A 530 -6.79 -17.11 32.18
CA LYS A 530 -7.07 -15.69 32.20
C LYS A 530 -6.51 -15.04 33.45
N PHE A 531 -5.76 -13.96 33.32
CA PHE A 531 -5.13 -13.22 34.40
C PHE A 531 -5.59 -11.76 34.44
N LYS A 532 -5.85 -11.27 35.65
CA LYS A 532 -6.05 -9.83 35.87
C LYS A 532 -4.69 -9.20 36.18
N VAL A 533 -4.31 -8.17 35.38
CA VAL A 533 -3.02 -7.50 35.51
C VAL A 533 -3.23 -5.99 35.58
N GLY A 534 -3.10 -5.39 36.75
CA GLY A 534 -3.45 -3.98 36.95
C GLY A 534 -4.90 -3.67 36.58
N LYS A 535 -5.12 -2.75 35.64
CA LYS A 535 -6.46 -2.46 35.11
C LYS A 535 -6.83 -3.34 33.91
N GLY A 536 -5.87 -4.04 33.32
CA GLY A 536 -6.04 -4.85 32.11
C GLY A 536 -6.26 -6.34 32.41
N THR A 537 -6.23 -7.12 31.34
CA THR A 537 -6.44 -8.57 31.38
C THR A 537 -5.51 -9.24 30.37
N VAL A 538 -4.99 -10.42 30.71
CA VAL A 538 -4.20 -11.25 29.80
C VAL A 538 -4.88 -12.61 29.68
N TYR A 539 -5.05 -13.07 28.43
CA TYR A 539 -5.41 -14.44 28.11
C TYR A 539 -4.19 -15.14 27.55
N VAL A 540 -3.94 -16.36 27.97
CA VAL A 540 -2.86 -17.21 27.47
C VAL A 540 -3.46 -18.46 26.85
N LEU A 541 -3.31 -18.59 25.53
CA LEU A 541 -3.74 -19.74 24.75
C LEU A 541 -2.51 -20.52 24.29
N ARG A 542 -2.40 -21.79 24.70
CA ARG A 542 -1.29 -22.68 24.31
C ARG A 542 -1.58 -23.43 23.02
N ASN A 543 -2.07 -22.68 22.01
CA ASN A 543 -2.34 -23.18 20.67
C ASN A 543 -1.31 -22.59 19.70
N ASN A 544 -0.95 -23.34 18.66
CA ASN A 544 -0.24 -22.75 17.53
C ASN A 544 -1.27 -22.06 16.63
N PRO A 545 -1.14 -20.75 16.34
CA PRO A 545 -2.13 -20.04 15.54
C PRO A 545 -2.41 -20.65 14.16
N LYS A 546 -1.43 -21.34 13.54
CA LYS A 546 -1.64 -22.01 12.24
C LYS A 546 -2.79 -23.02 12.26
N ASP A 547 -3.01 -23.69 13.42
CA ASP A 547 -4.04 -24.71 13.57
C ASP A 547 -5.43 -24.09 13.37
N PHE A 548 -5.63 -22.82 13.75
CA PHE A 548 -6.92 -22.10 13.61
C PHE A 548 -7.38 -21.93 12.14
N VAL A 549 -6.50 -22.05 11.17
CA VAL A 549 -6.83 -21.90 9.74
C VAL A 549 -6.58 -23.18 8.94
N MET A 550 -5.63 -24.03 9.38
CA MET A 550 -5.29 -25.25 8.66
C MET A 550 -6.24 -26.42 8.98
N GLU A 551 -6.95 -26.34 10.08
CA GLU A 551 -7.93 -27.33 10.49
C GLU A 551 -9.36 -26.77 10.38
N ALA A 552 -10.30 -27.61 9.98
CA ALA A 552 -11.71 -27.24 9.88
C ALA A 552 -12.30 -26.95 11.27
N ASN A 553 -12.98 -25.82 11.42
CA ASN A 553 -13.65 -25.38 12.65
C ASN A 553 -12.75 -25.20 13.89
N ALA A 554 -11.42 -25.17 13.72
CA ALA A 554 -10.48 -25.08 14.86
C ALA A 554 -10.40 -23.68 15.50
N SER A 555 -10.86 -22.64 14.82
CA SER A 555 -10.79 -21.25 15.32
C SER A 555 -11.85 -20.86 16.34
N GLY A 556 -12.85 -21.72 16.60
CA GLY A 556 -14.02 -21.36 17.44
C GLY A 556 -13.66 -20.85 18.83
N HIS A 557 -12.82 -21.59 19.55
CA HIS A 557 -12.36 -21.19 20.88
C HIS A 557 -11.59 -19.85 20.87
N PHE A 558 -10.69 -19.65 19.89
CA PHE A 558 -9.95 -18.39 19.73
C PHE A 558 -10.92 -17.22 19.52
N VAL A 559 -11.90 -17.36 18.63
CA VAL A 559 -12.92 -16.34 18.36
C VAL A 559 -13.76 -16.02 19.61
N ASP A 560 -14.14 -17.03 20.39
CA ASP A 560 -14.88 -16.85 21.65
C ASP A 560 -14.05 -16.10 22.69
N VAL A 561 -12.75 -16.41 22.81
CA VAL A 561 -11.84 -15.67 23.71
C VAL A 561 -11.71 -14.22 23.26
N VAL A 562 -11.52 -13.96 21.96
CA VAL A 562 -11.46 -12.57 21.43
C VAL A 562 -12.77 -11.83 21.72
N LYS A 563 -13.92 -12.47 21.53
CA LYS A 563 -15.22 -11.88 21.85
C LYS A 563 -15.35 -11.55 23.33
N GLN A 564 -14.99 -12.47 24.22
CA GLN A 564 -15.00 -12.24 25.66
C GLN A 564 -14.06 -11.11 26.06
N ALA A 565 -12.83 -11.10 25.52
CA ALA A 565 -11.83 -10.05 25.73
C ALA A 565 -12.36 -8.68 25.31
N TYR A 566 -12.99 -8.60 24.15
CA TYR A 566 -13.54 -7.36 23.59
C TYR A 566 -14.76 -6.84 24.37
N GLU A 567 -15.76 -7.70 24.59
CA GLU A 567 -17.04 -7.32 25.17
C GLU A 567 -16.97 -7.14 26.69
N LYS A 568 -16.29 -8.06 27.41
CA LYS A 568 -16.31 -8.12 28.88
C LYS A 568 -15.15 -7.40 29.52
N ASP A 569 -13.92 -7.61 29.03
CA ASP A 569 -12.73 -7.08 29.69
C ASP A 569 -12.32 -5.72 29.16
N ALA A 570 -12.27 -5.52 27.85
CA ALA A 570 -12.02 -4.22 27.23
C ALA A 570 -13.23 -3.30 27.26
N LYS A 571 -14.43 -3.85 27.48
CA LYS A 571 -15.72 -3.12 27.49
C LYS A 571 -15.90 -2.24 26.24
N ALA A 572 -15.48 -2.79 25.09
CA ALA A 572 -15.47 -2.07 23.81
C ALA A 572 -16.81 -2.12 23.07
N GLY A 573 -17.85 -2.65 23.71
CA GLY A 573 -19.19 -2.83 23.13
C GLY A 573 -19.40 -4.26 22.65
N LYS A 574 -20.44 -4.49 21.83
CA LYS A 574 -20.72 -5.81 21.25
C LYS A 574 -19.81 -6.05 20.02
N LEU A 575 -19.21 -7.21 19.95
CA LEU A 575 -18.44 -7.64 18.77
C LEU A 575 -19.44 -8.05 17.67
N LEU A 576 -19.50 -7.26 16.62
CA LEU A 576 -20.46 -7.44 15.52
C LEU A 576 -19.84 -8.28 14.41
N TYR A 577 -20.55 -9.32 14.02
CA TYR A 577 -20.17 -10.17 12.87
C TYR A 577 -21.01 -9.84 11.65
N LYS A 578 -20.39 -9.85 10.49
CA LYS A 578 -21.00 -9.62 9.18
C LYS A 578 -20.10 -10.15 8.07
N ASN A 579 -20.66 -10.29 6.86
CA ASN A 579 -19.90 -10.78 5.70
C ASN A 579 -19.31 -9.67 4.83
N SER A 580 -19.37 -8.40 5.24
CA SER A 580 -19.01 -7.29 4.34
C SER A 580 -18.26 -6.18 5.03
N PHE A 581 -17.41 -5.50 4.26
CA PHE A 581 -16.84 -4.20 4.60
C PHE A 581 -17.43 -3.11 3.72
N TYR A 582 -17.70 -1.97 4.35
CA TYR A 582 -18.22 -0.79 3.69
C TYR A 582 -17.54 0.46 4.23
N VAL A 583 -17.20 1.38 3.33
CA VAL A 583 -16.81 2.74 3.69
C VAL A 583 -17.35 3.74 2.68
N GLN A 584 -17.77 4.91 3.18
CA GLN A 584 -18.12 6.07 2.37
C GLN A 584 -16.95 7.05 2.33
N ARG A 585 -16.57 7.48 1.10
CA ARG A 585 -15.55 8.51 0.89
C ARG A 585 -16.10 9.60 -0.03
N GLY A 586 -16.52 10.73 0.52
CA GLY A 586 -17.24 11.75 -0.25
C GLY A 586 -18.47 11.16 -0.95
N PRO A 587 -18.57 11.25 -2.29
CA PRO A 587 -19.67 10.66 -3.05
C PRO A 587 -19.52 9.15 -3.28
N TYR A 588 -18.37 8.54 -2.95
CA TYR A 588 -18.10 7.14 -3.26
C TYR A 588 -18.60 6.20 -2.15
N ASP A 589 -19.31 5.14 -2.57
CA ASP A 589 -19.60 3.96 -1.77
C ASP A 589 -18.65 2.83 -2.19
N ILE A 590 -17.89 2.29 -1.25
CA ILE A 590 -16.88 1.27 -1.45
C ILE A 590 -17.25 0.06 -0.61
N VAL A 591 -17.45 -1.09 -1.28
CA VAL A 591 -17.97 -2.32 -0.66
C VAL A 591 -17.13 -3.51 -1.07
N SER A 592 -16.88 -4.40 -0.12
CA SER A 592 -16.46 -5.79 -0.39
C SER A 592 -17.33 -6.73 0.39
N VAL A 593 -17.84 -7.79 -0.25
CA VAL A 593 -18.59 -8.86 0.39
C VAL A 593 -17.74 -10.12 0.33
N MET A 594 -17.40 -10.64 1.50
CA MET A 594 -16.53 -11.81 1.63
C MET A 594 -17.33 -13.10 1.46
N ASP A 595 -16.76 -14.05 0.77
CA ASP A 595 -17.16 -15.45 0.82
C ASP A 595 -16.62 -16.14 2.08
N GLU A 596 -16.96 -17.39 2.34
CA GLU A 596 -16.53 -18.15 3.52
C GLU A 596 -16.75 -17.38 4.84
N SER A 597 -17.86 -16.63 4.95
CA SER A 597 -18.19 -15.77 6.08
C SER A 597 -19.41 -16.33 6.86
N ILE A 598 -20.02 -15.49 7.71
CA ILE A 598 -21.15 -15.88 8.55
C ILE A 598 -22.42 -16.27 7.79
N ASN A 599 -22.57 -15.73 6.56
CA ASN A 599 -23.67 -16.01 5.65
C ASN A 599 -23.26 -15.68 4.21
N ASN A 600 -24.14 -15.99 3.25
CA ASN A 600 -23.97 -15.69 1.82
C ASN A 600 -24.92 -14.58 1.33
N GLU A 601 -25.40 -13.73 2.23
CA GLU A 601 -26.30 -12.64 1.87
C GLU A 601 -25.58 -11.57 1.05
N PRO A 602 -26.16 -11.09 -0.04
CA PRO A 602 -25.60 -9.98 -0.80
C PRO A 602 -25.71 -8.67 -0.02
N TYR A 603 -24.79 -7.76 -0.25
CA TYR A 603 -24.88 -6.39 0.25
C TYR A 603 -25.52 -5.49 -0.80
N THR A 604 -26.56 -4.75 -0.43
CA THR A 604 -27.33 -3.93 -1.37
C THR A 604 -27.12 -2.45 -1.10
N ILE A 605 -26.76 -1.69 -2.15
CA ILE A 605 -26.71 -0.23 -2.16
C ILE A 605 -27.89 0.30 -2.97
N HIS A 606 -28.64 1.23 -2.41
CA HIS A 606 -29.73 1.94 -3.09
C HIS A 606 -29.21 3.24 -3.71
N GLY A 607 -29.61 3.51 -4.97
CA GLY A 607 -29.17 4.61 -5.80
C GLY A 607 -30.07 5.85 -5.82
N PRO A 608 -29.87 6.72 -6.81
CA PRO A 608 -29.10 6.47 -8.05
C PRO A 608 -27.58 6.45 -7.82
N VAL A 609 -26.93 5.39 -8.30
CA VAL A 609 -25.48 5.20 -8.23
C VAL A 609 -24.90 4.89 -9.61
N ILE A 610 -23.69 5.35 -9.89
CA ILE A 610 -22.91 5.01 -11.10
C ILE A 610 -21.94 3.90 -10.72
N ASP A 611 -21.95 2.79 -11.45
CA ASP A 611 -20.99 1.71 -11.27
C ASP A 611 -19.66 2.03 -11.97
N LEU A 612 -18.59 2.28 -11.19
CA LEU A 612 -17.28 2.65 -11.72
C LEU A 612 -16.44 1.42 -12.13
N PHE A 613 -16.91 0.22 -11.85
CA PHE A 613 -16.33 -1.02 -12.37
C PHE A 613 -16.95 -1.46 -13.71
N ASP A 614 -17.89 -0.68 -14.22
CA ASP A 614 -18.46 -0.85 -15.56
C ASP A 614 -17.97 0.30 -16.47
N PRO A 615 -17.31 0.00 -17.62
CA PRO A 615 -16.78 1.04 -18.50
C PRO A 615 -17.87 1.92 -19.15
N GLU A 616 -19.14 1.49 -19.18
CA GLU A 616 -20.25 2.28 -19.70
C GLU A 616 -20.87 3.23 -18.65
N LEU A 617 -20.38 3.18 -17.41
CA LEU A 617 -20.84 4.02 -16.31
C LEU A 617 -22.37 4.04 -16.15
N PRO A 618 -23.04 2.88 -16.05
CA PRO A 618 -24.49 2.83 -15.93
C PRO A 618 -24.99 3.48 -14.63
N VAL A 619 -26.13 4.15 -14.70
CA VAL A 619 -26.84 4.62 -13.51
C VAL A 619 -27.81 3.55 -13.04
N LEU A 620 -27.64 3.10 -11.81
CA LEU A 620 -28.40 2.02 -11.21
C LEU A 620 -29.27 2.54 -10.06
N THR A 621 -30.53 2.12 -9.99
CA THR A 621 -31.40 2.37 -8.84
C THR A 621 -31.01 1.49 -7.64
N THR A 622 -30.42 0.35 -7.90
CA THR A 622 -29.98 -0.60 -6.89
C THR A 622 -28.79 -1.40 -7.42
N LYS A 623 -27.75 -1.59 -6.59
CA LYS A 623 -26.64 -2.50 -6.86
C LYS A 623 -26.57 -3.54 -5.75
N SER A 624 -26.69 -4.81 -6.12
CA SER A 624 -26.49 -5.97 -5.24
C SER A 624 -25.08 -6.53 -5.47
N ILE A 625 -24.32 -6.67 -4.40
CA ILE A 625 -22.95 -7.19 -4.40
C ILE A 625 -22.96 -8.55 -3.71
N THR A 626 -22.68 -9.60 -4.45
CA THR A 626 -22.68 -10.99 -3.95
C THR A 626 -21.36 -11.35 -3.26
N PRO A 627 -21.32 -12.39 -2.41
CA PRO A 627 -20.09 -12.87 -1.78
C PRO A 627 -18.98 -13.13 -2.80
N GLY A 628 -17.74 -12.75 -2.43
CA GLY A 628 -16.56 -12.82 -3.29
C GLY A 628 -16.41 -11.63 -4.26
N HIS A 629 -17.34 -10.66 -4.26
CA HIS A 629 -17.31 -9.51 -5.17
C HIS A 629 -17.19 -8.17 -4.45
N GLN A 630 -16.79 -7.15 -5.21
CA GLN A 630 -16.55 -5.79 -4.76
C GLN A 630 -17.33 -4.79 -5.61
N ALA A 631 -17.51 -3.58 -5.07
CA ALA A 631 -18.08 -2.46 -5.80
C ALA A 631 -17.40 -1.14 -5.44
N LEU A 632 -17.24 -0.30 -6.46
CA LEU A 632 -16.90 1.11 -6.36
C LEU A 632 -17.99 1.91 -7.06
N LEU A 633 -18.81 2.62 -6.29
CA LEU A 633 -19.98 3.31 -6.79
C LEU A 633 -19.87 4.80 -6.53
N TYR A 634 -20.24 5.63 -7.52
CA TYR A 634 -20.45 7.07 -7.31
C TYR A 634 -21.92 7.33 -7.01
N ASN A 635 -22.25 7.81 -5.83
CA ASN A 635 -23.62 8.06 -5.40
C ASN A 635 -24.08 9.46 -5.83
N VAL A 636 -24.90 9.52 -6.87
CA VAL A 636 -25.46 10.77 -7.42
C VAL A 636 -26.35 11.49 -6.42
N GLY A 637 -26.99 10.74 -5.51
CA GLY A 637 -27.81 11.29 -4.43
C GLY A 637 -27.06 12.20 -3.47
N ARG A 638 -25.71 12.04 -3.37
CA ARG A 638 -24.84 12.81 -2.46
C ARG A 638 -24.23 14.06 -3.10
N VAL A 639 -24.50 14.33 -4.35
CA VAL A 639 -24.04 15.57 -4.98
C VAL A 639 -24.73 16.76 -4.32
N ALA A 640 -23.92 17.66 -3.74
CA ALA A 640 -24.43 18.77 -2.92
C ALA A 640 -25.28 19.77 -3.71
N ASN A 641 -24.90 20.08 -4.95
CA ASN A 641 -25.62 20.99 -5.83
C ASN A 641 -26.00 20.30 -7.14
N LYS A 642 -27.20 19.75 -7.18
CA LYS A 642 -27.75 19.05 -8.37
C LYS A 642 -28.06 19.98 -9.55
N LYS A 643 -28.11 21.32 -9.35
CA LYS A 643 -28.33 22.30 -10.40
C LYS A 643 -27.04 22.77 -11.07
N GLN A 644 -25.88 22.49 -10.50
CA GLN A 644 -24.59 22.85 -11.06
C GLN A 644 -24.08 21.72 -11.95
N PRO A 645 -23.83 21.98 -13.25
CA PRO A 645 -23.28 20.98 -14.14
C PRO A 645 -21.85 20.59 -13.69
N GLN A 646 -21.54 19.30 -13.74
CA GLN A 646 -20.24 18.78 -13.37
C GLN A 646 -20.03 17.36 -13.92
N VAL A 647 -18.78 16.98 -14.17
CA VAL A 647 -18.42 15.58 -14.46
C VAL A 647 -18.43 14.77 -13.17
N LEU A 648 -19.18 13.67 -13.13
CA LEU A 648 -19.27 12.76 -11.98
C LEU A 648 -18.26 11.62 -12.07
N ALA A 649 -18.08 11.06 -13.26
CA ALA A 649 -17.14 9.98 -13.54
C ALA A 649 -16.64 10.08 -14.97
N SER A 650 -15.39 9.72 -15.22
CA SER A 650 -14.79 9.81 -16.56
C SER A 650 -13.63 8.83 -16.71
N ALA A 651 -13.46 8.27 -17.93
CA ALA A 651 -12.25 7.56 -18.34
C ALA A 651 -11.14 8.51 -18.82
N SER A 652 -11.20 9.77 -18.46
CA SER A 652 -10.21 10.80 -18.77
C SER A 652 -10.08 11.81 -17.64
N ARG A 653 -8.94 12.48 -17.54
CA ARG A 653 -8.79 13.62 -16.64
C ARG A 653 -9.41 14.87 -17.27
N ILE A 654 -10.16 15.61 -16.46
CA ILE A 654 -10.91 16.78 -16.88
C ILE A 654 -10.14 18.04 -16.53
N TYR A 655 -10.12 18.97 -17.46
CA TYR A 655 -9.43 20.27 -17.37
C TYR A 655 -10.35 21.39 -17.89
N GLU A 656 -10.05 22.63 -17.56
CA GLU A 656 -10.62 23.83 -18.15
C GLU A 656 -12.17 23.84 -18.09
N GLU A 657 -12.74 23.45 -16.95
CA GLU A 657 -14.18 23.45 -16.76
C GLU A 657 -14.73 24.88 -16.73
N VAL A 658 -15.73 25.16 -17.59
CA VAL A 658 -16.43 26.45 -17.65
C VAL A 658 -17.93 26.23 -17.58
N VAL A 659 -18.58 26.80 -16.58
CA VAL A 659 -20.04 26.80 -16.41
C VAL A 659 -20.60 28.16 -16.81
N LYS A 660 -21.60 28.14 -17.72
CA LYS A 660 -22.41 29.29 -18.11
C LYS A 660 -23.90 29.00 -17.84
N PRO A 661 -24.81 29.98 -17.87
CA PRO A 661 -26.22 29.75 -17.54
C PRO A 661 -26.90 28.58 -18.26
N ASN A 662 -26.61 28.38 -19.55
CA ASN A 662 -27.20 27.34 -20.39
C ASN A 662 -26.19 26.45 -21.10
N SER A 663 -24.94 26.43 -20.62
CA SER A 663 -23.91 25.59 -21.19
C SER A 663 -22.83 25.22 -20.20
N TYR A 664 -22.16 24.11 -20.49
CA TYR A 664 -21.00 23.59 -19.75
C TYR A 664 -19.96 23.10 -20.73
N SER A 665 -18.72 23.47 -20.51
CA SER A 665 -17.62 22.98 -21.33
C SER A 665 -16.42 22.56 -20.51
N PHE A 666 -15.63 21.66 -21.05
CA PHE A 666 -14.40 21.16 -20.45
C PHE A 666 -13.46 20.58 -21.52
N VAL A 667 -12.19 20.36 -21.15
CA VAL A 667 -11.22 19.62 -21.94
C VAL A 667 -10.93 18.27 -21.28
N SER A 668 -11.01 17.21 -22.04
CA SER A 668 -10.78 15.82 -21.63
C SER A 668 -9.45 15.32 -22.20
N LYS A 669 -8.56 14.77 -21.37
CA LYS A 669 -7.26 14.21 -21.78
C LYS A 669 -7.06 12.81 -21.20
N SER A 670 -6.59 11.87 -22.06
CA SER A 670 -6.32 10.46 -21.69
C SER A 670 -5.46 9.81 -22.80
N PRO A 671 -4.85 8.62 -22.56
CA PRO A 671 -4.05 7.93 -23.58
C PRO A 671 -4.82 7.68 -24.88
N ILE A 672 -4.13 7.74 -26.02
CA ILE A 672 -4.69 7.29 -27.30
C ILE A 672 -4.98 5.79 -27.28
N ASN A 673 -5.76 5.32 -28.25
CA ASN A 673 -6.20 3.92 -28.38
C ASN A 673 -7.05 3.43 -27.21
N THR A 674 -7.60 4.34 -26.42
CA THR A 674 -8.58 4.07 -25.38
C THR A 674 -9.87 4.85 -25.66
N THR A 675 -10.99 4.34 -25.20
CA THR A 675 -12.29 5.01 -25.34
C THR A 675 -12.59 5.80 -24.06
N ASN A 676 -13.11 7.00 -24.19
CA ASN A 676 -13.66 7.75 -23.09
C ASN A 676 -15.09 7.37 -22.83
N SER A 677 -15.44 7.24 -21.56
CA SER A 677 -16.81 7.21 -21.04
C SER A 677 -16.92 8.31 -20.02
N VAL A 678 -17.83 9.24 -20.19
CA VAL A 678 -18.03 10.37 -19.27
C VAL A 678 -19.49 10.42 -18.84
N ARG A 679 -19.73 10.49 -17.54
CA ARG A 679 -21.06 10.71 -16.94
C ARG A 679 -21.10 12.10 -16.32
N ILE A 680 -22.02 12.94 -16.80
CA ILE A 680 -22.11 14.37 -16.50
C ILE A 680 -23.45 14.66 -15.85
N LEU A 681 -23.46 15.34 -14.73
CA LEU A 681 -24.68 15.90 -14.16
C LEU A 681 -25.03 17.19 -14.89
N LEU A 682 -26.29 17.35 -15.35
CA LEU A 682 -26.79 18.53 -15.99
C LEU A 682 -28.12 18.97 -15.37
N PRO A 683 -28.43 20.29 -15.36
CA PRO A 683 -29.69 20.79 -14.82
C PRO A 683 -30.91 20.45 -15.68
N ALA A 684 -30.72 20.19 -16.97
CA ALA A 684 -31.77 19.84 -17.93
C ALA A 684 -31.20 18.94 -19.06
N GLU A 685 -32.09 18.32 -19.83
CA GLU A 685 -31.74 17.52 -20.99
C GLU A 685 -30.94 18.35 -22.01
N PRO A 686 -29.78 17.86 -22.49
CA PRO A 686 -28.96 18.59 -23.44
C PRO A 686 -29.64 18.68 -24.81
N LYS A 687 -29.59 19.88 -25.40
CA LYS A 687 -30.02 20.14 -26.78
C LYS A 687 -28.93 19.84 -27.78
N ALA A 688 -27.68 20.09 -27.40
CA ALA A 688 -26.53 19.83 -28.24
C ALA A 688 -25.28 19.47 -27.42
N ALA A 689 -24.45 18.60 -27.97
CA ALA A 689 -23.10 18.34 -27.52
C ALA A 689 -22.15 18.41 -28.72
N ILE A 690 -21.18 19.29 -28.65
CA ILE A 690 -20.16 19.52 -29.70
C ILE A 690 -18.82 19.09 -29.11
N LEU A 691 -18.18 18.12 -29.75
CA LEU A 691 -16.87 17.64 -29.38
C LEU A 691 -15.88 18.00 -30.52
N THR A 692 -14.77 18.64 -30.14
CA THR A 692 -13.70 18.99 -31.07
C THR A 692 -12.35 18.51 -30.54
N ASP A 693 -11.49 18.10 -31.45
CA ASP A 693 -10.10 17.78 -31.15
C ASP A 693 -9.24 19.04 -30.87
N SER A 694 -7.96 18.86 -30.62
CA SER A 694 -7.01 19.95 -30.35
C SER A 694 -6.79 20.89 -31.56
N LYS A 695 -7.22 20.52 -32.76
CA LYS A 695 -7.17 21.32 -33.98
C LYS A 695 -8.49 22.03 -34.26
N GLY A 696 -9.54 21.79 -33.48
CA GLY A 696 -10.89 22.34 -33.67
C GLY A 696 -11.77 21.53 -34.63
N GLU A 697 -11.33 20.35 -35.08
CA GLU A 697 -12.12 19.47 -35.94
C GLU A 697 -13.16 18.69 -35.11
N LYS A 698 -14.39 18.54 -35.64
CA LYS A 698 -15.46 17.80 -34.93
C LYS A 698 -15.15 16.31 -34.88
N LEU A 699 -15.33 15.72 -33.71
CA LEU A 699 -15.21 14.29 -33.55
C LEU A 699 -16.43 13.55 -34.14
N ALA A 700 -16.13 12.46 -34.88
CA ALA A 700 -17.13 11.50 -35.36
C ALA A 700 -17.34 10.38 -34.35
N GLY A 701 -18.46 9.62 -34.49
CA GLY A 701 -18.70 8.39 -33.72
C GLY A 701 -19.01 8.61 -32.24
N VAL A 702 -19.43 9.82 -31.85
CA VAL A 702 -19.81 10.13 -30.46
C VAL A 702 -21.10 9.40 -30.10
N LYS A 703 -21.06 8.61 -29.01
CA LYS A 703 -22.25 8.00 -28.39
C LYS A 703 -22.76 8.92 -27.28
N SER A 704 -24.08 9.06 -27.17
CA SER A 704 -24.67 9.86 -26.10
C SER A 704 -26.03 9.31 -25.65
N SER A 705 -26.34 9.52 -24.37
CA SER A 705 -27.67 9.20 -23.82
C SER A 705 -27.98 10.07 -22.61
N TRP A 706 -29.25 10.42 -22.45
CA TRP A 706 -29.77 11.17 -21.29
C TRP A 706 -30.56 10.26 -20.35
N ASP A 707 -30.25 10.33 -19.07
CA ASP A 707 -31.06 9.73 -18.00
C ASP A 707 -31.81 10.82 -17.24
N ALA A 708 -33.09 10.93 -17.53
CA ALA A 708 -33.96 11.95 -16.93
C ALA A 708 -34.15 11.74 -15.41
N THR A 709 -34.05 10.49 -14.92
CA THR A 709 -34.25 10.19 -13.50
C THR A 709 -33.11 10.71 -12.62
N SER A 710 -31.90 10.53 -13.07
CA SER A 710 -30.70 10.99 -12.35
C SER A 710 -30.21 12.36 -12.79
N HIS A 711 -30.79 12.95 -13.84
CA HIS A 711 -30.30 14.15 -14.52
C HIS A 711 -28.85 14.01 -14.98
N THR A 712 -28.49 12.84 -15.51
CA THR A 712 -27.12 12.60 -16.00
C THR A 712 -27.07 12.33 -17.48
N TYR A 713 -26.03 12.90 -18.12
CA TYR A 713 -25.73 12.73 -19.53
C TYR A 713 -24.50 11.85 -19.70
N TYR A 714 -24.58 10.86 -20.56
CA TYR A 714 -23.48 9.99 -20.95
C TYR A 714 -22.90 10.46 -22.28
N LEU A 715 -21.57 10.47 -22.38
CA LEU A 715 -20.83 10.64 -23.62
C LEU A 715 -19.75 9.56 -23.73
N GLY A 716 -19.68 8.94 -24.93
CA GLY A 716 -18.63 7.98 -25.29
C GLY A 716 -17.92 8.46 -26.57
N PHE A 717 -16.58 8.55 -26.56
CA PHE A 717 -15.75 9.00 -27.69
C PHE A 717 -14.31 8.52 -27.58
N GLU A 718 -13.51 8.69 -28.65
CA GLU A 718 -12.10 8.31 -28.63
C GLU A 718 -11.27 9.30 -27.79
N ASN A 719 -10.36 8.77 -26.95
CA ASN A 719 -9.47 9.57 -26.12
C ASN A 719 -8.31 10.21 -26.92
N SER A 720 -7.86 11.38 -26.46
CA SER A 720 -6.68 12.07 -26.98
C SER A 720 -5.83 12.64 -25.82
N PRO A 721 -4.51 12.46 -25.82
CA PRO A 721 -3.61 13.09 -24.87
C PRO A 721 -3.45 14.61 -25.10
N ASP A 722 -3.71 15.09 -26.32
CA ASP A 722 -3.68 16.52 -26.67
C ASP A 722 -4.97 17.24 -26.25
N GLY A 723 -6.01 16.47 -25.98
CA GLY A 723 -7.29 16.94 -25.45
C GLY A 723 -8.42 16.93 -26.46
N THR A 724 -9.61 16.61 -25.95
CA THR A 724 -10.90 16.77 -26.63
C THR A 724 -11.70 17.83 -25.87
N LYS A 725 -12.07 18.92 -26.55
CA LYS A 725 -12.96 19.93 -26.00
C LYS A 725 -14.39 19.46 -26.13
N VAL A 726 -15.14 19.48 -25.05
CA VAL A 726 -16.56 19.14 -24.98
C VAL A 726 -17.36 20.38 -24.62
N GLU A 727 -18.37 20.73 -25.41
CA GLU A 727 -19.30 21.86 -25.19
C GLU A 727 -20.72 21.33 -25.21
N ILE A 728 -21.46 21.46 -24.11
CA ILE A 728 -22.82 20.98 -23.95
C ILE A 728 -23.75 22.17 -23.69
N SER A 729 -24.90 22.22 -24.36
CA SER A 729 -25.94 23.24 -24.14
C SER A 729 -27.31 22.61 -23.88
N TRP A 730 -28.15 23.25 -23.05
CA TRP A 730 -29.49 22.84 -22.69
C TRP A 730 -30.50 23.98 -22.68
#